data_135638fac3668b7830ef19a85816c138
#
_entry.id   135638fac3668b7830ef19a85816c138
#
_cell.length_a   1.000
_cell.length_b   1.000
_cell.length_c   1.000
_cell.angle_alpha   90.00
_cell.angle_beta   90.00
_cell.angle_gamma   90.00
#
_symmetry.space_group_name_H-M   'P 1'
#
loop_
_entity.id
_entity.type
_entity.pdbx_description
1 polymer ?
#
loop_
_entity_poly.entity_id
_entity_poly.type
_entity_poly.pdbx_seq_one_letter_code
_entity_poly.pdbx_strand_id
1 'polypeptide(L)'
;MKKLGFSCDWDRTRFTMEPDLSEAVIDSFIDLHKRGYIYHGTRMINWDPVGKTALSDEEVNHEEQNGKLYYIKYQIENSDSFISIATTRPETIMGDTAVCVHPNDDRYQNLIGKNCIVPMVNRMVPIIADDYIDLEFGTGALKVTPAHDINDYEIGKRHNLQTIDVFNDDATISEAAGIFVGEDRFKARKLAVEKLEELGLLLKTEDIVNKVGKSERSKAVVEPRLSAQWFVDMKKFMADFPEVLSDVMDDKIQFHPAKFKNTYNHWLTNIKDWCISRQLWWGHRIPAWYTPSGEVIIAKTAEEALANFNDKKLTINDLRQDEDVLDTWFSSWLWPISVFDGFQEKGKEELAYYYPTADLVTAPDIIFFWVARMIMAGHAFEGKLPFKNVYFTGIVRDKERRKMSKSLGNSPDPIELMEKYGTDGVRMGLMLSAPAGNDILFDESLCEQGRNFCNKIWNSFRLIQGWETTPTRNEYYNQYGDIAHHWMDAKIADAIESVNNHFDAFRISDALMELYKLTRDDFSGWYLEMIKPNYGEPIPSEDLEKAKSAFDAILRLLHPFMPFITEELWQEIRERNGAFINKEAWPILQATSTPIPSQVFELISEVRSKRNENGISPKLAATIAIQAKNISIYQQAAGIIQKLANVEHISTNEVTGFKALIGTDEISIGFKDYVQKIDVAAIQNEIKRLEGFLIGIDKKLGNASFISNAHPDVIAKEEQKKADTLSKIASLTAQVASN
;
A
#
# COMPACT_ATOMS: atom_id res chain seq x y z
N MET A 1 14.00 -6.91 12.69
CA MET A 1 13.51 -5.58 13.11
C MET A 1 14.65 -4.68 13.62
N LYS A 2 15.46 -5.06 14.64
CA LYS A 2 16.59 -4.23 15.12
C LYS A 2 17.57 -3.84 14.00
N LYS A 3 18.00 -4.78 13.14
CA LYS A 3 18.83 -4.49 11.97
C LYS A 3 18.21 -3.48 10.98
N LEU A 4 16.88 -3.40 10.92
CA LEU A 4 16.16 -2.42 10.09
C LEU A 4 16.06 -1.03 10.73
N GLY A 5 16.52 -0.86 11.96
CA GLY A 5 16.49 0.42 12.66
C GLY A 5 15.09 0.82 13.13
N PHE A 6 14.25 -0.14 13.52
CA PHE A 6 12.93 0.17 14.09
C PHE A 6 13.11 0.73 15.50
N SER A 7 12.48 1.86 15.74
CA SER A 7 12.46 2.55 17.00
C SER A 7 11.20 2.13 17.78
N CYS A 8 11.29 1.02 18.49
CA CYS A 8 10.21 0.43 19.27
C CYS A 8 10.59 0.34 20.75
N ASP A 9 9.60 0.26 21.63
CA ASP A 9 9.79 -0.14 23.02
C ASP A 9 10.00 -1.66 23.10
N TRP A 10 11.26 -2.08 23.03
CA TRP A 10 11.64 -3.49 23.00
C TRP A 10 11.36 -4.23 24.29
N ASP A 11 11.27 -3.52 25.40
CA ASP A 11 10.98 -4.10 26.72
C ASP A 11 9.49 -4.46 26.86
N ARG A 12 8.63 -3.85 26.02
CA ARG A 12 7.20 -4.13 25.95
C ARG A 12 6.83 -5.05 24.78
N THR A 13 7.70 -5.94 24.38
CA THR A 13 7.37 -6.93 23.34
C THR A 13 6.25 -7.84 23.83
N ARG A 14 5.14 -7.94 23.07
CA ARG A 14 3.96 -8.75 23.40
C ARG A 14 3.61 -9.72 22.27
N PHE A 15 3.04 -10.86 22.63
CA PHE A 15 2.52 -11.88 21.71
C PHE A 15 1.07 -12.21 22.05
N THR A 16 0.22 -12.37 21.03
CA THR A 16 -1.22 -12.64 21.21
C THR A 16 -1.51 -13.93 21.98
N MET A 17 -0.57 -14.86 22.05
CA MET A 17 -0.69 -16.14 22.80
C MET A 17 -0.12 -16.10 24.22
N GLU A 18 0.30 -14.94 24.71
CA GLU A 18 0.66 -14.78 26.13
C GLU A 18 -0.56 -15.02 27.02
N PRO A 19 -0.38 -15.53 28.24
CA PRO A 19 -1.48 -15.87 29.14
C PRO A 19 -2.50 -14.75 29.33
N ASP A 20 -2.03 -13.53 29.66
CA ASP A 20 -2.89 -12.36 29.91
C ASP A 20 -3.67 -11.95 28.64
N LEU A 21 -3.03 -12.00 27.45
CA LEU A 21 -3.70 -11.70 26.18
C LEU A 21 -4.67 -12.81 25.79
N SER A 22 -4.32 -14.06 26.04
CA SER A 22 -5.22 -15.20 25.83
C SER A 22 -6.46 -15.11 26.71
N GLU A 23 -6.30 -14.71 27.97
CA GLU A 23 -7.42 -14.46 28.89
C GLU A 23 -8.34 -13.36 28.34
N ALA A 24 -7.79 -12.24 27.84
CA ALA A 24 -8.55 -11.16 27.22
C ALA A 24 -9.39 -11.66 26.01
N VAL A 25 -8.84 -12.55 25.20
CA VAL A 25 -9.56 -13.14 24.07
C VAL A 25 -10.74 -14.01 24.55
N ILE A 26 -10.53 -14.84 25.57
CA ILE A 26 -11.56 -15.69 26.14
C ILE A 26 -12.66 -14.86 26.82
N ASP A 27 -12.28 -13.83 27.58
CA ASP A 27 -13.23 -12.91 28.20
C ASP A 27 -14.08 -12.17 27.16
N SER A 28 -13.46 -11.72 26.07
CA SER A 28 -14.18 -11.07 24.97
C SER A 28 -15.19 -12.00 24.31
N PHE A 29 -14.84 -13.28 24.11
CA PHE A 29 -15.78 -14.26 23.59
C PHE A 29 -16.97 -14.47 24.53
N ILE A 30 -16.69 -14.65 25.84
CA ILE A 30 -17.74 -14.87 26.86
C ILE A 30 -18.67 -13.65 26.96
N ASP A 31 -18.12 -12.42 26.94
CA ASP A 31 -18.89 -11.20 26.99
C ASP A 31 -19.81 -11.06 25.76
N LEU A 32 -19.25 -11.20 24.57
CA LEU A 32 -20.03 -11.11 23.32
C LEU A 32 -21.10 -12.20 23.21
N HIS A 33 -20.81 -13.41 23.71
CA HIS A 33 -21.81 -14.48 23.77
C HIS A 33 -22.95 -14.12 24.75
N LYS A 34 -22.63 -13.63 25.96
CA LYS A 34 -23.63 -13.17 26.95
C LYS A 34 -24.51 -12.05 26.41
N ARG A 35 -23.95 -11.15 25.62
CA ARG A 35 -24.66 -10.05 24.94
C ARG A 35 -25.43 -10.51 23.70
N GLY A 36 -25.29 -11.77 23.32
CA GLY A 36 -25.99 -12.40 22.21
C GLY A 36 -25.47 -11.98 20.82
N TYR A 37 -24.20 -11.59 20.71
CA TYR A 37 -23.52 -11.37 19.44
C TYR A 37 -22.86 -12.64 18.89
N ILE A 38 -22.48 -13.58 19.76
CA ILE A 38 -21.91 -14.85 19.35
C ILE A 38 -22.97 -15.94 19.50
N TYR A 39 -23.09 -16.78 18.49
CA TYR A 39 -23.95 -17.94 18.48
C TYR A 39 -23.28 -19.15 17.83
N HIS A 40 -23.73 -20.36 18.18
CA HIS A 40 -23.38 -21.62 17.53
C HIS A 40 -24.53 -22.06 16.60
N GLY A 41 -24.22 -22.41 15.35
CA GLY A 41 -25.27 -22.78 14.43
C GLY A 41 -24.75 -23.38 13.12
N THR A 42 -25.64 -24.11 12.44
CA THR A 42 -25.34 -24.69 11.12
C THR A 42 -25.58 -23.64 10.02
N ARG A 43 -24.54 -23.35 9.25
CA ARG A 43 -24.55 -22.43 8.12
C ARG A 43 -23.79 -23.02 6.94
N MET A 44 -24.06 -22.51 5.75
CA MET A 44 -23.20 -22.72 4.60
C MET A 44 -21.92 -21.89 4.80
N ILE A 45 -20.79 -22.57 4.81
CA ILE A 45 -19.46 -21.97 5.02
C ILE A 45 -18.53 -22.30 3.85
N ASN A 46 -17.45 -21.55 3.74
CA ASN A 46 -16.32 -21.93 2.91
C ASN A 46 -15.45 -22.93 3.66
N TRP A 47 -15.20 -24.09 3.06
CA TRP A 47 -14.41 -25.17 3.66
C TRP A 47 -13.14 -25.43 2.86
N ASP A 48 -12.01 -25.47 3.56
CA ASP A 48 -10.73 -25.90 3.00
C ASP A 48 -10.58 -27.42 3.15
N PRO A 49 -10.73 -28.22 2.07
CA PRO A 49 -10.70 -29.68 2.18
C PRO A 49 -9.30 -30.25 2.44
N VAL A 50 -8.22 -29.50 2.15
CA VAL A 50 -6.84 -29.91 2.44
C VAL A 50 -6.47 -29.57 3.87
N GLY A 51 -6.79 -28.35 4.32
CA GLY A 51 -6.61 -27.90 5.69
C GLY A 51 -7.65 -28.49 6.65
N LYS A 52 -8.76 -29.03 6.15
CA LYS A 52 -9.91 -29.53 6.92
C LYS A 52 -10.41 -28.53 7.94
N THR A 53 -10.59 -27.28 7.50
CA THR A 53 -11.00 -26.16 8.36
C THR A 53 -11.94 -25.20 7.65
N ALA A 54 -12.80 -24.56 8.44
CA ALA A 54 -13.63 -23.46 8.00
C ALA A 54 -12.79 -22.23 7.64
N LEU A 55 -13.26 -21.45 6.67
CA LEU A 55 -12.70 -20.19 6.23
C LEU A 55 -13.76 -19.09 6.34
N SER A 56 -13.35 -17.88 6.65
CA SER A 56 -14.18 -16.69 6.42
C SER A 56 -14.19 -16.33 4.92
N ASP A 57 -15.17 -15.51 4.51
CA ASP A 57 -15.27 -15.11 3.10
C ASP A 57 -14.01 -14.38 2.60
N GLU A 58 -13.36 -13.63 3.49
CA GLU A 58 -12.14 -12.87 3.21
C GLU A 58 -10.90 -13.76 2.97
N GLU A 59 -10.90 -15.00 3.51
CA GLU A 59 -9.81 -15.98 3.32
C GLU A 59 -9.91 -16.73 1.98
N VAL A 60 -10.91 -16.40 1.13
CA VAL A 60 -11.12 -17.01 -0.18
C VAL A 60 -10.65 -16.10 -1.31
N ASN A 61 -9.59 -16.50 -2.00
CA ASN A 61 -9.08 -15.82 -3.17
C ASN A 61 -9.74 -16.36 -4.44
N HIS A 62 -10.34 -15.48 -5.23
CA HIS A 62 -11.00 -15.88 -6.49
C HIS A 62 -10.04 -15.73 -7.67
N GLU A 63 -9.85 -16.81 -8.42
CA GLU A 63 -9.01 -16.87 -9.61
C GLU A 63 -9.81 -17.31 -10.83
N GLU A 64 -9.58 -16.68 -11.98
CA GLU A 64 -10.14 -17.12 -13.23
C GLU A 64 -9.46 -18.40 -13.72
N GLN A 65 -10.24 -19.42 -14.01
CA GLN A 65 -9.77 -20.71 -14.53
C GLN A 65 -10.61 -21.18 -15.71
N ASN A 66 -9.95 -21.81 -16.67
CA ASN A 66 -10.64 -22.50 -17.74
C ASN A 66 -11.36 -23.73 -17.19
N GLY A 67 -12.64 -23.83 -17.45
CA GLY A 67 -13.52 -24.89 -17.01
C GLY A 67 -14.44 -25.36 -18.13
N LYS A 68 -15.35 -26.26 -17.80
CA LYS A 68 -16.34 -26.80 -18.72
C LYS A 68 -17.74 -26.65 -18.14
N LEU A 69 -18.69 -26.33 -19.00
CA LEU A 69 -20.12 -26.33 -18.71
C LEU A 69 -20.74 -27.55 -19.40
N TYR A 70 -21.37 -28.42 -18.59
CA TYR A 70 -21.96 -29.67 -19.03
C TYR A 70 -23.47 -29.52 -19.10
N TYR A 71 -24.07 -29.86 -20.25
CA TYR A 71 -25.51 -29.85 -20.46
C TYR A 71 -26.05 -31.27 -20.34
N ILE A 72 -26.96 -31.50 -19.38
CA ILE A 72 -27.35 -32.81 -18.91
C ILE A 72 -28.87 -32.94 -18.92
N LYS A 73 -29.36 -34.11 -19.37
CA LYS A 73 -30.81 -34.47 -19.37
C LYS A 73 -31.22 -35.02 -18.02
N TYR A 74 -32.30 -34.48 -17.47
CA TYR A 74 -33.05 -35.06 -16.36
C TYR A 74 -34.37 -35.54 -16.92
N GLN A 75 -34.59 -36.83 -16.94
CA GLN A 75 -35.80 -37.45 -17.49
C GLN A 75 -37.01 -37.08 -16.63
N ILE A 76 -38.12 -36.71 -17.25
CA ILE A 76 -39.37 -36.46 -16.55
C ILE A 76 -39.99 -37.80 -16.16
N GLU A 77 -40.52 -37.89 -14.94
CA GLU A 77 -41.16 -39.10 -14.41
C GLU A 77 -42.28 -39.54 -15.34
N ASN A 78 -42.34 -40.84 -15.65
CA ASN A 78 -43.32 -41.47 -16.51
C ASN A 78 -43.45 -40.86 -17.92
N SER A 79 -42.36 -40.32 -18.47
CA SER A 79 -42.33 -39.66 -19.79
C SER A 79 -40.98 -39.91 -20.46
N ASP A 80 -40.98 -39.90 -21.82
CA ASP A 80 -39.75 -39.88 -22.63
C ASP A 80 -39.15 -38.49 -22.76
N SER A 81 -39.84 -37.48 -22.19
CA SER A 81 -39.37 -36.09 -22.19
C SER A 81 -38.30 -35.86 -21.13
N PHE A 82 -37.51 -34.82 -21.32
CA PHE A 82 -36.48 -34.45 -20.33
C PHE A 82 -36.43 -32.91 -20.16
N ILE A 83 -35.96 -32.48 -18.99
CA ILE A 83 -35.50 -31.13 -18.71
C ILE A 83 -33.98 -31.09 -18.80
N SER A 84 -33.45 -30.07 -19.49
CA SER A 84 -31.99 -29.91 -19.62
C SER A 84 -31.48 -28.91 -18.60
N ILE A 85 -30.45 -29.31 -17.85
CA ILE A 85 -29.73 -28.42 -16.95
C ILE A 85 -28.30 -28.19 -17.44
N ALA A 86 -27.68 -27.11 -16.99
CA ALA A 86 -26.27 -26.84 -17.25
C ALA A 86 -25.52 -26.71 -15.92
N THR A 87 -24.39 -27.41 -15.78
CA THR A 87 -23.59 -27.38 -14.56
C THR A 87 -22.07 -27.41 -14.85
N THR A 88 -21.30 -26.73 -14.04
CA THR A 88 -19.84 -26.84 -14.01
C THR A 88 -19.35 -27.95 -13.08
N ARG A 89 -20.26 -28.51 -12.25
CA ARG A 89 -19.96 -29.44 -11.16
C ARG A 89 -20.77 -30.73 -11.25
N PRO A 90 -20.57 -31.59 -12.27
CA PRO A 90 -21.28 -32.82 -12.40
C PRO A 90 -21.06 -33.81 -11.26
N GLU A 91 -19.96 -33.68 -10.50
CA GLU A 91 -19.68 -34.47 -9.29
C GLU A 91 -20.65 -34.23 -8.12
N THR A 92 -21.47 -33.18 -8.16
CA THR A 92 -22.46 -32.89 -7.10
C THR A 92 -23.87 -33.38 -7.43
N ILE A 93 -24.10 -33.84 -8.64
CA ILE A 93 -25.43 -34.31 -9.11
C ILE A 93 -26.04 -35.35 -8.16
N MET A 94 -25.24 -36.23 -7.56
CA MET A 94 -25.70 -37.21 -6.61
C MET A 94 -26.40 -36.60 -5.39
N GLY A 95 -26.16 -35.32 -5.10
CA GLY A 95 -26.78 -34.56 -4.00
C GLY A 95 -27.99 -33.73 -4.40
N ASP A 96 -28.43 -33.77 -5.66
CA ASP A 96 -29.54 -32.95 -6.11
C ASP A 96 -30.85 -33.34 -5.47
N THR A 97 -31.63 -32.34 -5.04
CA THR A 97 -32.93 -32.53 -4.37
C THR A 97 -34.09 -31.83 -5.04
N ALA A 98 -33.81 -31.02 -6.07
CA ALA A 98 -34.81 -30.44 -6.97
C ALA A 98 -34.16 -30.01 -8.29
N VAL A 99 -35.01 -29.75 -9.29
CA VAL A 99 -34.68 -28.91 -10.42
C VAL A 99 -35.55 -27.65 -10.32
N CYS A 100 -34.94 -26.46 -10.44
CA CYS A 100 -35.60 -25.17 -10.27
C CYS A 100 -35.68 -24.44 -11.59
N VAL A 101 -36.83 -23.82 -11.88
CA VAL A 101 -37.10 -23.00 -13.06
C VAL A 101 -37.74 -21.66 -12.65
N HIS A 102 -37.70 -20.68 -13.53
CA HIS A 102 -38.37 -19.41 -13.25
C HIS A 102 -39.90 -19.57 -13.41
N PRO A 103 -40.76 -19.03 -12.50
CA PRO A 103 -42.20 -19.22 -12.55
C PRO A 103 -42.87 -18.69 -13.84
N ASN A 104 -42.26 -17.71 -14.49
CA ASN A 104 -42.73 -17.08 -15.73
C ASN A 104 -42.04 -17.61 -16.99
N ASP A 105 -41.34 -18.76 -16.94
CA ASP A 105 -40.71 -19.35 -18.11
C ASP A 105 -41.69 -20.29 -18.84
N ASP A 106 -42.20 -19.82 -19.97
CA ASP A 106 -43.17 -20.55 -20.78
C ASP A 106 -42.68 -21.93 -21.24
N ARG A 107 -41.37 -22.15 -21.29
CA ARG A 107 -40.75 -23.43 -21.67
C ARG A 107 -41.01 -24.54 -20.64
N TYR A 108 -41.13 -24.15 -19.36
CA TYR A 108 -41.17 -25.08 -18.22
C TYR A 108 -42.42 -24.98 -17.36
N GLN A 109 -43.33 -24.03 -17.58
CA GLN A 109 -44.57 -23.85 -16.77
C GLN A 109 -45.35 -25.16 -16.60
N ASN A 110 -45.46 -25.95 -17.66
CA ASN A 110 -46.23 -27.23 -17.64
C ASN A 110 -45.47 -28.37 -16.91
N LEU A 111 -44.21 -28.12 -16.50
CA LEU A 111 -43.38 -29.07 -15.76
C LEU A 111 -43.34 -28.80 -14.26
N ILE A 112 -43.69 -27.58 -13.84
CA ILE A 112 -43.71 -27.21 -12.42
C ILE A 112 -44.65 -28.12 -11.62
N GLY A 113 -44.15 -28.66 -10.51
CA GLY A 113 -44.84 -29.60 -9.66
C GLY A 113 -44.78 -31.08 -10.11
N LYS A 114 -44.19 -31.36 -11.29
CA LYS A 114 -43.85 -32.74 -11.67
C LYS A 114 -42.50 -33.16 -11.09
N ASN A 115 -42.22 -34.47 -11.16
CA ASN A 115 -40.92 -34.99 -10.77
C ASN A 115 -40.03 -35.25 -11.99
N CYS A 116 -38.71 -35.15 -11.77
CA CYS A 116 -37.70 -35.66 -12.70
C CYS A 116 -36.72 -36.59 -11.97
N ILE A 117 -35.97 -37.36 -12.74
CA ILE A 117 -35.04 -38.38 -12.25
C ILE A 117 -33.64 -37.83 -12.26
N VAL A 118 -32.98 -37.81 -11.10
CA VAL A 118 -31.58 -37.45 -10.97
C VAL A 118 -30.73 -38.52 -11.66
N PRO A 119 -29.91 -38.14 -12.66
CA PRO A 119 -29.02 -39.06 -13.36
C PRO A 119 -28.11 -39.86 -12.41
N MET A 120 -27.68 -41.04 -12.83
CA MET A 120 -26.74 -41.94 -12.16
C MET A 120 -27.27 -42.57 -10.86
N VAL A 121 -28.05 -41.85 -10.05
CA VAL A 121 -28.59 -42.35 -8.76
C VAL A 121 -30.08 -42.67 -8.80
N ASN A 122 -30.77 -42.38 -9.89
CA ASN A 122 -32.19 -42.68 -10.14
C ASN A 122 -33.16 -42.22 -9.03
N ARG A 123 -32.80 -41.12 -8.32
CA ARG A 123 -33.67 -40.52 -7.30
C ARG A 123 -34.67 -39.56 -7.99
N MET A 124 -35.93 -39.66 -7.59
CA MET A 124 -36.96 -38.72 -8.01
C MET A 124 -36.89 -37.44 -7.20
N VAL A 125 -36.94 -36.30 -7.87
CA VAL A 125 -36.91 -34.96 -7.28
C VAL A 125 -37.95 -34.06 -7.93
N PRO A 126 -38.55 -33.08 -7.22
CA PRO A 126 -39.53 -32.18 -7.77
C PRO A 126 -38.92 -31.14 -8.70
N ILE A 127 -39.70 -30.69 -9.68
CA ILE A 127 -39.43 -29.47 -10.45
C ILE A 127 -40.16 -28.33 -9.74
N ILE A 128 -39.42 -27.40 -9.19
CA ILE A 128 -39.92 -26.26 -8.40
C ILE A 128 -39.76 -24.95 -9.16
N ALA A 129 -40.44 -23.90 -8.71
CA ALA A 129 -40.36 -22.58 -9.30
C ALA A 129 -39.81 -21.58 -8.27
N ASP A 130 -38.82 -20.75 -8.67
CA ASP A 130 -38.23 -19.71 -7.82
C ASP A 130 -37.79 -18.53 -8.68
N ASP A 131 -38.07 -17.30 -8.23
CA ASP A 131 -37.73 -16.06 -8.92
C ASP A 131 -36.21 -15.82 -9.04
N TYR A 132 -35.40 -16.59 -8.30
CA TYR A 132 -33.94 -16.55 -8.37
C TYR A 132 -33.38 -16.95 -9.75
N ILE A 133 -34.13 -17.75 -10.52
CA ILE A 133 -33.64 -18.32 -11.79
C ILE A 133 -33.63 -17.23 -12.89
N ASP A 134 -32.48 -17.06 -13.53
CA ASP A 134 -32.34 -16.21 -14.71
C ASP A 134 -32.86 -16.91 -15.96
N LEU A 135 -33.81 -16.32 -16.65
CA LEU A 135 -34.45 -16.84 -17.86
C LEU A 135 -33.49 -17.01 -19.04
N GLU A 136 -32.44 -16.20 -19.08
CA GLU A 136 -31.51 -16.14 -20.22
C GLU A 136 -30.19 -16.90 -19.95
N PHE A 137 -29.93 -17.27 -18.68
CA PHE A 137 -28.71 -17.96 -18.33
C PHE A 137 -28.81 -19.48 -18.56
N GLY A 138 -27.87 -20.05 -19.31
CA GLY A 138 -27.76 -21.49 -19.55
C GLY A 138 -28.98 -22.07 -20.24
N THR A 139 -29.68 -22.98 -19.56
CA THR A 139 -30.93 -23.59 -20.05
C THR A 139 -32.20 -22.93 -19.49
N GLY A 140 -32.07 -22.02 -18.53
CA GLY A 140 -33.19 -21.50 -17.72
C GLY A 140 -33.67 -22.50 -16.66
N ALA A 141 -32.99 -23.62 -16.48
CA ALA A 141 -33.28 -24.63 -15.47
C ALA A 141 -32.00 -24.92 -14.65
N LEU A 142 -32.10 -24.86 -13.33
CA LEU A 142 -31.02 -25.06 -12.37
C LEU A 142 -31.23 -26.37 -11.61
N LYS A 143 -30.22 -27.23 -11.53
CA LYS A 143 -30.18 -28.30 -10.53
C LYS A 143 -29.98 -27.70 -9.14
N VAL A 144 -30.66 -28.16 -8.13
CA VAL A 144 -30.54 -27.64 -6.76
C VAL A 144 -29.89 -28.67 -5.84
N THR A 145 -28.68 -28.32 -5.37
CA THR A 145 -27.85 -29.12 -4.47
C THR A 145 -27.60 -28.35 -3.16
N PRO A 146 -28.51 -28.33 -2.21
CA PRO A 146 -28.44 -27.47 -1.03
C PRO A 146 -27.18 -27.65 -0.15
N ALA A 147 -26.50 -28.80 -0.24
CA ALA A 147 -25.29 -29.06 0.53
C ALA A 147 -24.02 -28.41 -0.06
N HIS A 148 -24.01 -28.04 -1.35
CA HIS A 148 -22.77 -27.74 -2.09
C HIS A 148 -22.77 -26.43 -2.86
N ASP A 149 -23.81 -25.61 -2.72
CA ASP A 149 -23.90 -24.27 -3.27
C ASP A 149 -24.72 -23.36 -2.34
N ILE A 150 -24.22 -22.13 -2.13
CA ILE A 150 -24.84 -21.19 -1.20
C ILE A 150 -26.23 -20.71 -1.69
N ASN A 151 -26.41 -20.54 -3.01
CA ASN A 151 -27.69 -20.12 -3.59
C ASN A 151 -28.68 -21.29 -3.58
N ASP A 152 -28.21 -22.50 -3.90
CA ASP A 152 -29.01 -23.73 -3.83
C ASP A 152 -29.49 -24.00 -2.39
N TYR A 153 -28.64 -23.66 -1.39
CA TYR A 153 -29.04 -23.75 0.02
C TYR A 153 -30.17 -22.81 0.38
N GLU A 154 -30.12 -21.56 -0.07
CA GLU A 154 -31.20 -20.60 0.17
C GLU A 154 -32.49 -20.97 -0.56
N ILE A 155 -32.42 -21.51 -1.79
CA ILE A 155 -33.56 -22.09 -2.49
C ILE A 155 -34.09 -23.29 -1.69
N GLY A 156 -33.20 -24.15 -1.23
CA GLY A 156 -33.55 -25.33 -0.41
C GLY A 156 -34.33 -24.98 0.85
N LYS A 157 -33.95 -23.90 1.55
CA LYS A 157 -34.67 -23.38 2.71
C LYS A 157 -36.07 -22.90 2.36
N ARG A 158 -36.19 -22.08 1.30
CA ARG A 158 -37.51 -21.54 0.88
C ARG A 158 -38.50 -22.64 0.49
N HIS A 159 -37.99 -23.71 -0.11
CA HIS A 159 -38.78 -24.84 -0.61
C HIS A 159 -38.77 -26.08 0.30
N ASN A 160 -38.13 -25.98 1.49
CA ASN A 160 -38.01 -27.07 2.47
C ASN A 160 -37.45 -28.38 1.85
N LEU A 161 -36.38 -28.26 1.03
CA LEU A 161 -35.73 -29.37 0.36
C LEU A 161 -34.81 -30.11 1.33
N GLN A 162 -34.66 -31.44 1.08
CA GLN A 162 -33.67 -32.25 1.77
C GLN A 162 -32.24 -31.77 1.40
N THR A 163 -31.34 -31.84 2.38
CA THR A 163 -29.90 -31.57 2.17
C THR A 163 -29.14 -32.91 2.18
N ILE A 164 -28.42 -33.21 1.10
CA ILE A 164 -27.62 -34.42 0.94
C ILE A 164 -26.16 -34.02 0.70
N ASP A 165 -25.32 -34.24 1.72
CA ASP A 165 -23.87 -33.94 1.62
C ASP A 165 -23.16 -35.14 0.96
N VAL A 166 -22.66 -34.90 -0.27
CA VAL A 166 -21.97 -35.95 -1.06
C VAL A 166 -20.45 -35.92 -0.89
N PHE A 167 -19.92 -35.07 -0.01
CA PHE A 167 -18.49 -34.99 0.26
C PHE A 167 -18.14 -35.29 1.72
N ASN A 168 -17.00 -35.93 1.92
CA ASN A 168 -16.30 -36.01 3.19
C ASN A 168 -15.52 -34.74 3.49
N ASP A 169 -14.91 -34.60 4.67
CA ASP A 169 -14.13 -33.44 5.10
C ASP A 169 -12.94 -33.10 4.17
N ASP A 170 -12.38 -34.10 3.51
CA ASP A 170 -11.29 -33.97 2.53
C ASP A 170 -11.78 -33.83 1.07
N ALA A 171 -13.09 -33.63 0.90
CA ALA A 171 -13.76 -33.53 -0.39
C ALA A 171 -13.61 -34.79 -1.27
N THR A 172 -13.38 -35.95 -0.67
CA THR A 172 -13.67 -37.25 -1.32
C THR A 172 -15.18 -37.51 -1.31
N ILE A 173 -15.67 -38.29 -2.26
CA ILE A 173 -17.09 -38.64 -2.34
C ILE A 173 -17.52 -39.47 -1.13
N SER A 174 -18.59 -39.04 -0.46
CA SER A 174 -19.18 -39.68 0.71
C SER A 174 -20.07 -40.87 0.33
N GLU A 175 -20.42 -41.70 1.32
CA GLU A 175 -21.38 -42.80 1.14
C GLU A 175 -22.78 -42.34 0.70
N ALA A 176 -23.17 -41.09 1.07
CA ALA A 176 -24.46 -40.49 0.70
C ALA A 176 -24.62 -40.32 -0.81
N ALA A 177 -23.53 -40.25 -1.56
CA ALA A 177 -23.56 -40.15 -3.02
C ALA A 177 -24.00 -41.45 -3.71
N GLY A 178 -23.80 -42.63 -3.05
CA GLY A 178 -24.19 -43.94 -3.57
C GLY A 178 -23.34 -44.47 -4.72
N ILE A 179 -22.52 -43.65 -5.35
CA ILE A 179 -21.61 -44.00 -6.45
C ILE A 179 -20.32 -43.16 -6.33
N PHE A 180 -19.20 -43.67 -6.82
CA PHE A 180 -17.87 -43.05 -6.76
C PHE A 180 -17.34 -42.85 -5.34
N VAL A 181 -17.85 -43.55 -4.35
CA VAL A 181 -17.49 -43.40 -2.93
C VAL A 181 -15.98 -43.52 -2.72
N GLY A 182 -15.39 -42.57 -1.98
CA GLY A 182 -13.96 -42.52 -1.68
C GLY A 182 -13.09 -41.87 -2.78
N GLU A 183 -13.65 -41.56 -3.95
CA GLU A 183 -12.90 -40.90 -5.01
C GLU A 183 -12.76 -39.41 -4.73
N ASP A 184 -11.60 -38.81 -5.16
CA ASP A 184 -11.41 -37.34 -5.14
C ASP A 184 -12.46 -36.65 -6.02
N ARG A 185 -12.98 -35.52 -5.58
CA ARG A 185 -14.04 -34.78 -6.26
C ARG A 185 -13.73 -34.46 -7.73
N PHE A 186 -12.48 -34.12 -8.09
CA PHE A 186 -12.11 -33.82 -9.47
C PHE A 186 -11.99 -35.10 -10.32
N LYS A 187 -11.60 -36.20 -9.71
CA LYS A 187 -11.66 -37.51 -10.34
C LYS A 187 -13.12 -37.96 -10.52
N ALA A 188 -13.94 -37.78 -9.49
CA ALA A 188 -15.37 -38.09 -9.54
C ALA A 188 -16.10 -37.26 -10.61
N ARG A 189 -15.69 -35.95 -10.82
CA ARG A 189 -16.19 -35.11 -11.91
C ARG A 189 -15.99 -35.79 -13.27
N LYS A 190 -14.78 -36.30 -13.53
CA LYS A 190 -14.49 -37.02 -14.79
C LYS A 190 -15.31 -38.28 -14.94
N LEU A 191 -15.38 -39.11 -13.87
CA LEU A 191 -16.17 -40.31 -13.85
C LEU A 191 -17.67 -40.06 -14.05
N ALA A 192 -18.18 -38.97 -13.46
CA ALA A 192 -19.59 -38.58 -13.65
C ALA A 192 -19.87 -38.19 -15.09
N VAL A 193 -18.97 -37.46 -15.77
CA VAL A 193 -19.10 -37.11 -17.18
C VAL A 193 -19.09 -38.36 -18.05
N GLU A 194 -18.14 -39.26 -17.87
CA GLU A 194 -18.05 -40.53 -18.58
C GLU A 194 -19.33 -41.39 -18.38
N LYS A 195 -19.87 -41.43 -17.15
CA LYS A 195 -21.10 -42.14 -16.85
C LYS A 195 -22.33 -41.53 -17.50
N LEU A 196 -22.41 -40.21 -17.55
CA LEU A 196 -23.47 -39.48 -18.23
C LEU A 196 -23.44 -39.71 -19.77
N GLU A 197 -22.25 -39.80 -20.34
CA GLU A 197 -22.07 -40.18 -21.76
C GLU A 197 -22.53 -41.59 -22.04
N GLU A 198 -22.12 -42.59 -21.22
CA GLU A 198 -22.57 -43.97 -21.32
C GLU A 198 -24.09 -44.10 -21.28
N LEU A 199 -24.74 -43.31 -20.42
CA LEU A 199 -26.20 -43.29 -20.25
C LEU A 199 -26.92 -42.50 -21.35
N GLY A 200 -26.20 -41.84 -22.28
CA GLY A 200 -26.77 -40.95 -23.31
C GLY A 200 -27.48 -39.70 -22.74
N LEU A 201 -27.11 -39.30 -21.51
CA LEU A 201 -27.69 -38.16 -20.80
C LEU A 201 -26.88 -36.88 -20.92
N LEU A 202 -25.62 -36.94 -21.39
CA LEU A 202 -24.84 -35.75 -21.74
C LEU A 202 -25.22 -35.21 -23.13
N LEU A 203 -25.71 -33.97 -23.20
CA LEU A 203 -26.11 -33.32 -24.46
C LEU A 203 -24.96 -32.70 -25.20
N LYS A 204 -24.19 -31.87 -24.48
CA LYS A 204 -23.02 -31.13 -24.99
C LYS A 204 -22.14 -30.67 -23.86
N THR A 205 -20.92 -30.28 -24.22
CA THR A 205 -19.96 -29.65 -23.32
C THR A 205 -19.43 -28.37 -23.98
N GLU A 206 -19.34 -27.29 -23.21
CA GLU A 206 -18.82 -25.99 -23.66
C GLU A 206 -17.64 -25.57 -22.77
N ASP A 207 -16.62 -24.96 -23.36
CA ASP A 207 -15.53 -24.37 -22.61
C ASP A 207 -15.96 -23.01 -22.06
N ILE A 208 -15.65 -22.76 -20.79
CA ILE A 208 -15.99 -21.50 -20.12
C ILE A 208 -14.83 -21.05 -19.25
N VAL A 209 -14.85 -19.77 -18.86
CA VAL A 209 -13.96 -19.22 -17.86
C VAL A 209 -14.74 -18.99 -16.58
N ASN A 210 -14.34 -19.66 -15.49
CA ASN A 210 -14.98 -19.55 -14.18
C ASN A 210 -14.09 -18.82 -13.19
N LYS A 211 -14.71 -18.08 -12.28
CA LYS A 211 -14.03 -17.62 -11.05
C LYS A 211 -14.14 -18.70 -9.99
N VAL A 212 -13.00 -19.27 -9.62
CA VAL A 212 -12.91 -20.37 -8.63
C VAL A 212 -12.30 -19.83 -7.35
N GLY A 213 -12.99 -20.04 -6.23
CA GLY A 213 -12.49 -19.69 -4.89
C GLY A 213 -11.39 -20.64 -4.45
N LYS A 214 -10.27 -20.12 -3.98
CA LYS A 214 -9.16 -20.89 -3.40
C LYS A 214 -8.89 -20.46 -1.98
N SER A 215 -8.60 -21.42 -1.11
CA SER A 215 -8.12 -21.14 0.24
C SER A 215 -6.83 -20.33 0.24
N GLU A 216 -6.78 -19.26 1.01
CA GLU A 216 -5.54 -18.50 1.20
C GLU A 216 -4.45 -19.37 1.85
N ARG A 217 -4.84 -20.31 2.72
CA ARG A 217 -3.95 -21.18 3.51
C ARG A 217 -3.32 -22.29 2.67
N SER A 218 -4.15 -23.15 2.09
CA SER A 218 -3.69 -24.36 1.38
C SER A 218 -3.58 -24.20 -0.13
N LYS A 219 -4.16 -23.13 -0.70
CA LYS A 219 -4.37 -22.91 -2.14
C LYS A 219 -5.31 -23.91 -2.81
N ALA A 220 -5.95 -24.79 -2.02
CA ALA A 220 -6.96 -25.71 -2.53
C ALA A 220 -8.22 -24.95 -2.98
N VAL A 221 -8.93 -25.53 -3.95
CA VAL A 221 -10.26 -25.05 -4.32
C VAL A 221 -11.19 -25.26 -3.13
N VAL A 222 -11.88 -24.19 -2.71
CA VAL A 222 -12.80 -24.19 -1.57
C VAL A 222 -14.06 -24.97 -1.90
N GLU A 223 -14.62 -25.67 -0.90
CA GLU A 223 -15.94 -26.30 -0.98
C GLU A 223 -16.96 -25.53 -0.15
N PRO A 224 -18.08 -25.07 -0.73
CA PRO A 224 -19.24 -24.66 0.05
C PRO A 224 -19.78 -25.88 0.81
N ARG A 225 -19.94 -25.78 2.13
CA ARG A 225 -20.34 -26.89 3.00
C ARG A 225 -21.23 -26.41 4.13
N LEU A 226 -22.23 -27.22 4.48
CA LEU A 226 -23.00 -27.02 5.70
C LEU A 226 -22.22 -27.56 6.91
N SER A 227 -21.98 -26.69 7.87
CA SER A 227 -21.28 -27.06 9.11
C SER A 227 -21.81 -26.28 10.29
N ALA A 228 -21.83 -26.92 11.44
CA ALA A 228 -22.09 -26.26 12.71
C ALA A 228 -20.81 -25.56 13.18
N GLN A 229 -20.84 -24.26 13.27
CA GLN A 229 -19.69 -23.41 13.58
C GLN A 229 -20.11 -22.30 14.56
N TRP A 230 -19.14 -21.60 15.12
CA TRP A 230 -19.35 -20.40 15.91
C TRP A 230 -19.28 -19.16 15.02
N PHE A 231 -20.25 -18.26 15.21
CA PHE A 231 -20.39 -17.04 14.40
C PHE A 231 -20.59 -15.82 15.28
N VAL A 232 -20.10 -14.66 14.78
CA VAL A 232 -20.56 -13.36 15.22
C VAL A 232 -21.72 -12.92 14.33
N ASP A 233 -22.88 -12.59 14.92
CA ASP A 233 -24.04 -12.02 14.24
C ASP A 233 -23.73 -10.57 13.84
N MET A 234 -23.21 -10.42 12.62
CA MET A 234 -22.77 -9.12 12.12
C MET A 234 -23.91 -8.16 11.88
N LYS A 235 -25.11 -8.67 11.56
CA LYS A 235 -26.28 -7.81 11.34
C LYS A 235 -26.71 -7.13 12.65
N LYS A 236 -26.78 -7.90 13.73
CA LYS A 236 -27.07 -7.37 15.07
C LYS A 236 -25.95 -6.44 15.53
N PHE A 237 -24.70 -6.85 15.35
CA PHE A 237 -23.52 -6.07 15.74
C PHE A 237 -23.52 -4.68 15.10
N MET A 238 -23.71 -4.61 13.77
CA MET A 238 -23.73 -3.34 13.02
C MET A 238 -24.97 -2.47 13.33
N ALA A 239 -26.08 -3.09 13.74
CA ALA A 239 -27.25 -2.34 14.17
C ALA A 239 -27.03 -1.65 15.53
N ASP A 240 -26.32 -2.32 16.45
CA ASP A 240 -26.03 -1.80 17.79
C ASP A 240 -24.79 -0.86 17.81
N PHE A 241 -23.89 -0.96 16.83
CA PHE A 241 -22.67 -0.13 16.69
C PHE A 241 -22.56 0.51 15.29
N PRO A 242 -23.49 1.42 14.92
CA PRO A 242 -23.46 2.10 13.61
C PRO A 242 -22.21 2.99 13.42
N GLU A 243 -21.57 3.38 14.53
CA GLU A 243 -20.33 4.17 14.54
C GLU A 243 -19.19 3.47 13.83
N VAL A 244 -19.17 2.14 13.77
CA VAL A 244 -18.17 1.36 13.02
C VAL A 244 -18.08 1.82 11.57
N LEU A 245 -19.22 2.14 10.94
CA LEU A 245 -19.24 2.68 9.60
C LEU A 245 -19.09 4.21 9.58
N SER A 246 -19.89 4.90 10.42
CA SER A 246 -20.00 6.36 10.35
C SER A 246 -18.69 7.06 10.72
N ASP A 247 -17.90 6.54 11.65
CA ASP A 247 -16.63 7.19 12.06
C ASP A 247 -15.60 7.25 10.94
N VAL A 248 -15.60 6.27 10.02
CA VAL A 248 -14.77 6.31 8.82
C VAL A 248 -15.38 7.20 7.74
N MET A 249 -16.70 7.11 7.52
CA MET A 249 -17.37 7.88 6.47
C MET A 249 -17.36 9.39 6.77
N ASP A 250 -17.46 9.77 8.04
CA ASP A 250 -17.47 11.15 8.54
C ASP A 250 -16.07 11.69 8.87
N ASP A 251 -15.00 10.98 8.49
CA ASP A 251 -13.59 11.35 8.70
C ASP A 251 -13.18 11.55 10.17
N LYS A 252 -13.90 10.95 11.14
CA LYS A 252 -13.38 10.84 12.52
C LYS A 252 -12.23 9.87 12.60
N ILE A 253 -12.24 8.82 11.76
CA ILE A 253 -11.10 7.98 11.42
C ILE A 253 -10.73 8.29 9.97
N GLN A 254 -9.57 8.86 9.75
CA GLN A 254 -9.11 9.26 8.42
C GLN A 254 -8.32 8.14 7.74
N PHE A 255 -8.70 7.80 6.51
CA PHE A 255 -7.97 6.83 5.69
C PHE A 255 -7.03 7.53 4.71
N HIS A 256 -5.76 7.14 4.74
CA HIS A 256 -4.72 7.67 3.86
C HIS A 256 -4.16 6.57 2.94
N PRO A 257 -4.51 6.58 1.62
CA PRO A 257 -5.36 7.54 0.92
C PRO A 257 -6.87 7.26 1.11
N ALA A 258 -7.67 8.30 0.98
CA ALA A 258 -9.13 8.27 1.19
C ALA A 258 -9.90 7.32 0.24
N LYS A 259 -9.31 6.88 -0.87
CA LYS A 259 -9.94 5.95 -1.84
C LYS A 259 -10.44 4.66 -1.19
N PHE A 260 -9.80 4.21 -0.10
CA PHE A 260 -10.18 2.99 0.62
C PHE A 260 -11.47 3.11 1.43
N LYS A 261 -11.99 4.32 1.67
CA LYS A 261 -13.31 4.53 2.30
C LYS A 261 -14.43 3.86 1.49
N ASN A 262 -14.38 3.94 0.16
CA ASN A 262 -15.39 3.31 -0.69
C ASN A 262 -15.39 1.78 -0.56
N THR A 263 -14.20 1.17 -0.51
CA THR A 263 -14.04 -0.27 -0.32
C THR A 263 -14.56 -0.69 1.07
N TYR A 264 -14.22 0.07 2.10
CA TYR A 264 -14.69 -0.14 3.47
C TYR A 264 -16.21 -0.06 3.57
N ASN A 265 -16.81 0.99 3.01
CA ASN A 265 -18.26 1.18 2.98
C ASN A 265 -18.98 0.03 2.27
N HIS A 266 -18.51 -0.35 1.08
CA HIS A 266 -19.13 -1.44 0.30
C HIS A 266 -19.09 -2.77 1.08
N TRP A 267 -18.00 -3.08 1.73
CA TRP A 267 -17.87 -4.31 2.51
C TRP A 267 -18.80 -4.31 3.73
N LEU A 268 -18.80 -3.25 4.56
CA LEU A 268 -19.64 -3.19 5.76
C LEU A 268 -21.15 -3.18 5.45
N THR A 269 -21.54 -2.56 4.34
CA THR A 269 -22.94 -2.55 3.91
C THR A 269 -23.43 -3.95 3.51
N ASN A 270 -22.53 -4.81 3.04
CA ASN A 270 -22.83 -6.17 2.59
C ASN A 270 -22.25 -7.25 3.51
N ILE A 271 -21.92 -6.89 4.76
CA ILE A 271 -21.24 -7.79 5.67
C ILE A 271 -22.09 -9.01 6.01
N LYS A 272 -21.47 -10.19 6.01
CA LYS A 272 -22.06 -11.46 6.42
C LYS A 272 -21.60 -11.81 7.83
N ASP A 273 -22.29 -12.79 8.45
CA ASP A 273 -21.88 -13.33 9.74
C ASP A 273 -20.45 -13.87 9.70
N TRP A 274 -19.67 -13.47 10.69
CA TRP A 274 -18.27 -13.85 10.76
C TRP A 274 -18.11 -15.22 11.42
N CYS A 275 -17.72 -16.23 10.65
CA CYS A 275 -17.35 -17.55 11.18
C CYS A 275 -16.03 -17.43 11.95
N ILE A 276 -16.06 -17.64 13.25
CA ILE A 276 -14.93 -17.46 14.17
C ILE A 276 -14.29 -18.76 14.65
N SER A 277 -14.84 -19.91 14.33
CA SER A 277 -14.25 -21.24 14.68
C SER A 277 -13.34 -21.75 13.56
N ARG A 278 -12.23 -22.37 13.96
CA ARG A 278 -11.25 -23.00 13.05
C ARG A 278 -10.85 -24.36 13.62
N GLN A 279 -10.79 -25.38 12.76
CA GLN A 279 -10.32 -26.71 13.05
C GLN A 279 -8.79 -26.75 12.89
N LEU A 280 -8.08 -26.03 13.76
CA LEU A 280 -6.62 -25.88 13.71
C LEU A 280 -5.99 -26.44 15.00
N TRP A 281 -4.77 -26.87 14.87
CA TRP A 281 -3.99 -27.41 15.98
C TRP A 281 -3.54 -26.33 16.98
N TRP A 282 -3.29 -25.08 16.52
CA TRP A 282 -2.77 -24.00 17.33
C TRP A 282 -3.69 -22.78 17.29
N GLY A 283 -4.01 -22.25 18.45
CA GLY A 283 -4.85 -21.04 18.60
C GLY A 283 -5.48 -20.94 19.96
N HIS A 284 -6.32 -19.92 20.17
CA HIS A 284 -7.12 -19.75 21.37
C HIS A 284 -8.30 -20.70 21.34
N ARG A 285 -8.31 -21.69 22.19
CA ARG A 285 -9.36 -22.70 22.23
C ARG A 285 -10.71 -22.09 22.64
N ILE A 286 -11.78 -22.47 21.95
CA ILE A 286 -13.12 -21.95 22.22
C ILE A 286 -13.57 -22.36 23.63
N PRO A 287 -14.09 -21.39 24.46
CA PRO A 287 -14.44 -21.65 25.86
C PRO A 287 -15.85 -22.26 26.00
N ALA A 288 -16.18 -23.24 25.16
CA ALA A 288 -17.46 -23.96 25.17
C ALA A 288 -17.24 -25.37 25.74
N TRP A 289 -18.09 -25.75 26.68
CA TRP A 289 -18.01 -27.04 27.39
C TRP A 289 -19.28 -27.81 27.15
N TYR A 290 -19.14 -29.05 26.70
CA TYR A 290 -20.23 -29.96 26.34
C TYR A 290 -20.38 -31.08 27.33
N THR A 291 -21.62 -31.37 27.68
CA THR A 291 -21.98 -32.62 28.40
C THR A 291 -22.13 -33.82 27.44
N PRO A 292 -22.15 -35.03 27.92
CA PRO A 292 -22.48 -36.22 27.11
C PRO A 292 -23.88 -36.15 26.46
N SER A 293 -24.82 -35.37 27.02
CA SER A 293 -26.15 -35.14 26.46
C SER A 293 -26.17 -34.06 25.37
N GLY A 294 -25.06 -33.38 25.13
CA GLY A 294 -24.97 -32.31 24.14
C GLY A 294 -25.35 -30.90 24.64
N GLU A 295 -25.62 -30.76 25.92
CA GLU A 295 -25.82 -29.41 26.51
C GLU A 295 -24.47 -28.67 26.53
N VAL A 296 -24.50 -27.37 26.23
CA VAL A 296 -23.27 -26.52 26.14
C VAL A 296 -23.33 -25.37 27.12
N ILE A 297 -22.22 -25.13 27.81
CA ILE A 297 -22.02 -23.94 28.65
C ILE A 297 -20.74 -23.21 28.22
N ILE A 298 -20.81 -21.89 28.18
CA ILE A 298 -19.67 -21.03 27.90
C ILE A 298 -19.06 -20.58 29.23
N ALA A 299 -17.81 -20.98 29.45
CA ALA A 299 -17.06 -20.67 30.68
C ALA A 299 -15.55 -20.73 30.45
N LYS A 300 -14.77 -20.01 31.27
CA LYS A 300 -13.30 -20.00 31.18
C LYS A 300 -12.70 -21.38 31.48
N THR A 301 -13.22 -22.05 32.49
CA THR A 301 -12.68 -23.35 32.95
C THR A 301 -13.77 -24.41 33.06
N ALA A 302 -13.34 -25.66 33.17
CA ALA A 302 -14.25 -26.80 33.37
C ALA A 302 -15.01 -26.68 34.69
N GLU A 303 -14.37 -26.15 35.72
CA GLU A 303 -14.96 -25.95 37.05
C GLU A 303 -16.10 -24.91 36.98
N GLU A 304 -15.87 -23.79 36.32
CA GLU A 304 -16.91 -22.77 36.11
C GLU A 304 -18.06 -23.33 35.26
N ALA A 305 -17.75 -24.10 34.21
CA ALA A 305 -18.77 -24.72 33.39
C ALA A 305 -19.61 -25.72 34.23
N LEU A 306 -18.97 -26.59 35.01
CA LEU A 306 -19.63 -27.57 35.86
C LEU A 306 -20.56 -26.91 36.87
N ALA A 307 -20.15 -25.76 37.46
CA ALA A 307 -20.94 -25.00 38.42
C ALA A 307 -22.24 -24.43 37.79
N ASN A 308 -22.25 -24.22 36.49
CA ASN A 308 -23.38 -23.64 35.75
C ASN A 308 -24.30 -24.68 35.09
N PHE A 309 -23.92 -26.01 35.04
CA PHE A 309 -24.80 -27.04 34.60
C PHE A 309 -25.84 -27.42 35.69
N ASN A 310 -27.05 -27.72 35.25
CA ASN A 310 -28.14 -28.08 36.18
C ASN A 310 -28.04 -29.51 36.73
N ASP A 311 -27.37 -30.41 36.00
CA ASP A 311 -27.22 -31.82 36.42
C ASP A 311 -26.08 -31.97 37.46
N LYS A 312 -26.47 -32.13 38.73
CA LYS A 312 -25.55 -32.31 39.86
C LYS A 312 -24.80 -33.65 39.87
N LYS A 313 -25.08 -34.55 38.92
CA LYS A 313 -24.36 -35.84 38.79
C LYS A 313 -23.14 -35.74 37.86
N LEU A 314 -23.04 -34.65 37.12
CA LEU A 314 -21.89 -34.42 36.24
C LEU A 314 -20.62 -34.17 37.07
N THR A 315 -19.53 -34.65 36.55
CA THR A 315 -18.17 -34.37 37.05
C THR A 315 -17.36 -33.64 35.97
N ILE A 316 -16.22 -33.08 36.32
CA ILE A 316 -15.31 -32.45 35.37
C ILE A 316 -14.91 -33.42 34.24
N ASN A 317 -14.76 -34.71 34.54
CA ASN A 317 -14.38 -35.72 33.56
C ASN A 317 -15.46 -36.03 32.54
N ASP A 318 -16.71 -35.63 32.81
CA ASP A 318 -17.83 -35.78 31.87
C ASP A 318 -17.89 -34.60 30.88
N LEU A 319 -17.17 -33.53 31.14
CA LEU A 319 -17.16 -32.35 30.30
C LEU A 319 -16.09 -32.44 29.21
N ARG A 320 -16.47 -32.11 27.99
CA ARG A 320 -15.55 -31.97 26.86
C ARG A 320 -15.53 -30.52 26.42
N GLN A 321 -14.35 -29.91 26.43
CA GLN A 321 -14.18 -28.59 25.82
C GLN A 321 -14.22 -28.70 24.31
N ASP A 322 -14.74 -27.68 23.63
CA ASP A 322 -14.70 -27.54 22.17
C ASP A 322 -13.26 -27.75 21.67
N GLU A 323 -13.10 -28.52 20.59
CA GLU A 323 -11.78 -28.84 20.03
C GLU A 323 -11.29 -27.74 19.11
N ASP A 324 -12.22 -26.90 18.60
CA ASP A 324 -11.92 -25.81 17.70
C ASP A 324 -11.24 -24.65 18.42
N VAL A 325 -10.47 -23.90 17.65
CA VAL A 325 -9.85 -22.66 18.10
C VAL A 325 -10.51 -21.45 17.42
N LEU A 326 -10.32 -20.30 18.01
CA LEU A 326 -10.80 -19.03 17.45
C LEU A 326 -9.97 -18.60 16.23
N ASP A 327 -10.60 -17.93 15.29
CA ASP A 327 -9.95 -17.25 14.19
C ASP A 327 -8.85 -16.33 14.71
N THR A 328 -7.70 -16.33 14.05
CA THR A 328 -6.55 -15.47 14.37
C THR A 328 -6.96 -13.99 14.51
N TRP A 329 -7.88 -13.54 13.68
CA TRP A 329 -8.35 -12.16 13.70
C TRP A 329 -9.24 -11.85 14.92
N PHE A 330 -9.80 -12.85 15.58
CA PHE A 330 -10.52 -12.70 16.84
C PHE A 330 -9.60 -12.43 18.04
N SER A 331 -8.31 -12.69 17.93
CA SER A 331 -7.31 -12.20 18.89
C SER A 331 -6.73 -10.84 18.49
N SER A 332 -6.45 -10.67 17.19
CA SER A 332 -5.75 -9.48 16.68
C SER A 332 -6.60 -8.20 16.73
N TRP A 333 -7.93 -8.30 16.70
CA TRP A 333 -8.81 -7.14 16.76
C TRP A 333 -8.78 -6.44 18.13
N LEU A 334 -8.37 -7.15 19.18
CA LEU A 334 -8.26 -6.63 20.55
C LEU A 334 -6.95 -5.87 20.78
N TRP A 335 -6.02 -5.91 19.80
CA TRP A 335 -4.66 -5.43 19.97
C TRP A 335 -4.55 -4.02 20.58
N PRO A 336 -5.29 -2.99 20.15
CA PRO A 336 -5.21 -1.66 20.72
C PRO A 336 -5.58 -1.57 22.21
N ILE A 337 -6.27 -2.58 22.73
CA ILE A 337 -6.73 -2.66 24.11
C ILE A 337 -5.88 -3.65 24.92
N SER A 338 -5.72 -4.86 24.39
CA SER A 338 -5.13 -5.98 25.13
C SER A 338 -3.64 -5.83 25.39
N VAL A 339 -2.88 -5.14 24.51
CA VAL A 339 -1.44 -4.90 24.71
C VAL A 339 -1.11 -4.06 25.94
N PHE A 340 -2.08 -3.31 26.44
CA PHE A 340 -1.98 -2.51 27.66
C PHE A 340 -2.67 -3.19 28.84
N ASP A 341 -2.99 -4.48 28.76
CA ASP A 341 -3.82 -5.19 29.72
C ASP A 341 -5.17 -4.48 30.01
N GLY A 342 -5.72 -3.78 29.00
CA GLY A 342 -6.87 -2.89 29.14
C GLY A 342 -8.17 -3.55 29.57
N PHE A 343 -8.28 -4.87 29.43
CA PHE A 343 -9.40 -5.66 29.98
C PHE A 343 -9.28 -5.90 31.50
N GLN A 344 -8.10 -5.65 32.10
CA GLN A 344 -7.82 -5.79 33.52
C GLN A 344 -7.69 -4.42 34.18
N GLU A 345 -8.00 -4.33 35.49
CA GLU A 345 -7.93 -3.07 36.24
C GLU A 345 -6.51 -2.47 36.24
N LYS A 346 -5.48 -3.33 36.30
CA LYS A 346 -4.06 -2.90 36.29
C LYS A 346 -3.64 -2.16 35.01
N GLY A 347 -4.36 -2.38 33.88
CA GLY A 347 -4.03 -1.77 32.59
C GLY A 347 -4.80 -0.49 32.27
N LYS A 348 -5.77 -0.11 33.08
CA LYS A 348 -6.67 1.02 32.80
C LYS A 348 -5.98 2.37 32.68
N GLU A 349 -4.96 2.63 33.51
CA GLU A 349 -4.20 3.89 33.48
C GLU A 349 -3.40 4.00 32.16
N GLU A 350 -2.71 2.94 31.77
CA GLU A 350 -1.89 2.90 30.57
C GLU A 350 -2.77 2.96 29.32
N LEU A 351 -3.88 2.23 29.30
CA LEU A 351 -4.86 2.31 28.24
C LEU A 351 -5.42 3.72 28.08
N ALA A 352 -5.76 4.41 29.20
CA ALA A 352 -6.26 5.78 29.15
C ALA A 352 -5.27 6.77 28.52
N TYR A 353 -3.97 6.50 28.64
CA TYR A 353 -2.92 7.33 28.05
C TYR A 353 -2.76 7.07 26.54
N TYR A 354 -2.73 5.79 26.11
CA TYR A 354 -2.40 5.42 24.74
C TYR A 354 -3.63 5.24 23.82
N TYR A 355 -4.82 5.09 24.38
CA TYR A 355 -6.04 4.85 23.60
C TYR A 355 -6.96 6.10 23.55
N PRO A 356 -7.43 6.54 22.38
CA PRO A 356 -7.13 5.99 21.05
C PRO A 356 -5.69 6.25 20.61
N THR A 357 -5.11 5.30 19.86
CA THR A 357 -3.78 5.49 19.27
C THR A 357 -3.81 6.56 18.18
N ALA A 358 -2.67 7.19 17.85
CA ALA A 358 -2.64 8.24 16.84
C ALA A 358 -2.84 7.66 15.43
N ASP A 359 -1.95 6.75 15.03
CA ASP A 359 -1.86 6.25 13.68
C ASP A 359 -1.77 4.72 13.65
N LEU A 360 -2.57 4.10 12.79
CA LEU A 360 -2.41 2.71 12.40
C LEU A 360 -1.75 2.64 11.03
N VAL A 361 -0.64 1.92 10.91
CA VAL A 361 0.06 1.68 9.64
C VAL A 361 -0.12 0.23 9.23
N THR A 362 -0.74 -0.02 8.08
CA THR A 362 -1.03 -1.37 7.60
C THR A 362 -1.15 -1.41 6.07
N ALA A 363 -1.24 -2.62 5.49
CA ALA A 363 -1.51 -2.79 4.08
C ALA A 363 -3.03 -2.87 3.80
N PRO A 364 -3.48 -2.47 2.59
CA PRO A 364 -4.91 -2.45 2.26
C PRO A 364 -5.55 -3.84 2.15
N ASP A 365 -4.77 -4.89 1.96
CA ASP A 365 -5.26 -6.27 1.88
C ASP A 365 -5.81 -6.82 3.21
N ILE A 366 -5.52 -6.15 4.35
CA ILE A 366 -6.08 -6.52 5.65
C ILE A 366 -7.05 -5.48 6.23
N ILE A 367 -7.66 -4.64 5.40
CA ILE A 367 -8.69 -3.69 5.84
C ILE A 367 -9.81 -4.41 6.58
N PHE A 368 -10.31 -5.51 6.01
CA PHE A 368 -11.45 -6.25 6.57
C PHE A 368 -11.03 -7.18 7.70
N PHE A 369 -9.85 -7.76 7.59
CA PHE A 369 -9.33 -8.69 8.60
C PHE A 369 -8.96 -7.99 9.90
N TRP A 370 -8.38 -6.79 9.82
CA TRP A 370 -7.79 -6.14 10.98
C TRP A 370 -8.35 -4.75 11.26
N VAL A 371 -8.30 -3.82 10.28
CA VAL A 371 -8.72 -2.42 10.50
C VAL A 371 -10.18 -2.33 10.94
N ALA A 372 -11.10 -2.90 10.16
CA ALA A 372 -12.53 -2.89 10.48
C ALA A 372 -12.82 -3.58 11.81
N ARG A 373 -12.16 -4.71 12.07
CA ARG A 373 -12.38 -5.48 13.29
C ARG A 373 -11.84 -4.78 14.54
N MET A 374 -10.72 -4.07 14.46
CA MET A 374 -10.26 -3.22 15.58
C MET A 374 -11.24 -2.08 15.86
N ILE A 375 -11.84 -1.46 14.83
CA ILE A 375 -12.87 -0.44 14.99
C ILE A 375 -14.10 -1.04 15.69
N MET A 376 -14.52 -2.25 15.28
CA MET A 376 -15.60 -2.99 15.93
C MET A 376 -15.29 -3.25 17.40
N ALA A 377 -14.10 -3.77 17.72
CA ALA A 377 -13.67 -4.04 19.09
C ALA A 377 -13.63 -2.76 19.94
N GLY A 378 -13.15 -1.66 19.37
CA GLY A 378 -13.10 -0.37 20.04
C GLY A 378 -14.47 0.10 20.50
N HIS A 379 -15.47 0.04 19.63
CA HIS A 379 -16.85 0.40 19.99
C HIS A 379 -17.49 -0.61 20.95
N ALA A 380 -17.28 -1.91 20.74
CA ALA A 380 -17.88 -2.94 21.55
C ALA A 380 -17.37 -2.97 23.00
N PHE A 381 -16.09 -2.67 23.23
CA PHE A 381 -15.45 -2.80 24.55
C PHE A 381 -15.09 -1.47 25.23
N GLU A 382 -14.71 -0.45 24.44
CA GLU A 382 -14.31 0.86 24.97
C GLU A 382 -15.31 1.98 24.68
N GLY A 383 -16.29 1.76 23.78
CA GLY A 383 -17.23 2.80 23.34
C GLY A 383 -16.55 3.96 22.61
N LYS A 384 -15.36 3.74 22.05
CA LYS A 384 -14.52 4.74 21.39
C LYS A 384 -13.81 4.16 20.17
N LEU A 385 -13.49 5.04 19.21
CA LEU A 385 -12.62 4.68 18.08
C LEU A 385 -11.22 4.28 18.57
N PRO A 386 -10.56 3.27 17.96
CA PRO A 386 -9.25 2.77 18.42
C PRO A 386 -8.06 3.61 17.94
N PHE A 387 -8.18 4.36 16.87
CA PHE A 387 -7.14 5.20 16.26
C PHE A 387 -7.78 6.33 15.43
N LYS A 388 -7.01 7.40 15.20
CA LYS A 388 -7.48 8.57 14.45
C LYS A 388 -7.21 8.45 12.95
N ASN A 389 -6.07 7.87 12.59
CA ASN A 389 -5.61 7.74 11.21
C ASN A 389 -5.28 6.30 10.86
N VAL A 390 -5.52 5.92 9.61
CA VAL A 390 -5.06 4.66 9.02
C VAL A 390 -4.25 4.98 7.77
N TYR A 391 -2.94 4.73 7.82
CA TYR A 391 -2.05 4.86 6.69
C TYR A 391 -1.89 3.51 5.99
N PHE A 392 -2.33 3.44 4.74
CA PHE A 392 -2.20 2.23 3.92
C PHE A 392 -0.90 2.24 3.13
N THR A 393 -0.04 1.27 3.41
CA THR A 393 1.21 1.07 2.69
C THR A 393 0.95 0.43 1.31
N GLY A 394 1.93 0.54 0.42
CA GLY A 394 1.97 -0.27 -0.80
C GLY A 394 2.42 -1.71 -0.51
N ILE A 395 2.03 -2.62 -1.38
CA ILE A 395 2.53 -4.01 -1.38
C ILE A 395 3.73 -4.08 -2.32
N VAL A 396 4.81 -4.75 -1.87
CA VAL A 396 6.00 -4.92 -2.69
C VAL A 396 5.76 -6.02 -3.74
N ARG A 397 5.99 -5.67 -5.02
CA ARG A 397 5.86 -6.54 -6.17
C ARG A 397 7.18 -6.60 -6.96
N ASP A 398 7.36 -7.64 -7.71
CA ASP A 398 8.48 -7.74 -8.65
C ASP A 398 8.28 -6.83 -9.90
N LYS A 399 9.26 -6.81 -10.79
CA LYS A 399 9.24 -6.02 -12.03
C LYS A 399 8.08 -6.37 -12.97
N GLU A 400 7.60 -7.61 -12.90
CA GLU A 400 6.45 -8.12 -13.64
C GLU A 400 5.11 -7.87 -12.92
N ARG A 401 5.11 -7.08 -11.83
CA ARG A 401 3.97 -6.75 -10.99
C ARG A 401 3.35 -7.92 -10.23
N ARG A 402 4.03 -9.06 -10.12
CA ARG A 402 3.57 -10.20 -9.34
C ARG A 402 3.86 -9.97 -7.86
N LYS A 403 2.95 -10.39 -6.99
CA LYS A 403 3.17 -10.36 -5.53
C LYS A 403 4.42 -11.18 -5.20
N MET A 404 5.33 -10.63 -4.42
CA MET A 404 6.53 -11.34 -3.98
C MET A 404 6.17 -12.49 -3.05
N SER A 405 6.75 -13.66 -3.30
CA SER A 405 6.59 -14.83 -2.43
C SER A 405 7.84 -15.72 -2.47
N LYS A 406 8.10 -16.42 -1.37
CA LYS A 406 9.20 -17.39 -1.29
C LYS A 406 9.04 -18.53 -2.30
N SER A 407 7.79 -18.96 -2.55
CA SER A 407 7.49 -20.04 -3.49
C SER A 407 7.77 -19.68 -4.95
N LEU A 408 7.71 -18.41 -5.32
CA LEU A 408 8.05 -17.94 -6.66
C LEU A 408 9.54 -17.58 -6.81
N GLY A 409 10.30 -17.54 -5.71
CA GLY A 409 11.71 -17.16 -5.72
C GLY A 409 11.97 -15.71 -6.15
N ASN A 410 10.95 -14.86 -6.15
CA ASN A 410 11.01 -13.45 -6.57
C ASN A 410 11.11 -12.46 -5.40
N SER A 411 11.32 -12.97 -4.18
CA SER A 411 11.46 -12.15 -2.97
C SER A 411 12.92 -12.21 -2.51
N PRO A 412 13.72 -11.14 -2.73
CA PRO A 412 15.10 -11.08 -2.23
C PRO A 412 15.10 -11.08 -0.70
N ASP A 413 16.16 -11.64 -0.10
CA ASP A 413 16.33 -11.60 1.35
C ASP A 413 16.67 -10.16 1.79
N PRO A 414 15.87 -9.53 2.67
CA PRO A 414 16.16 -8.19 3.18
C PRO A 414 17.52 -8.10 3.90
N ILE A 415 18.00 -9.19 4.51
CA ILE A 415 19.28 -9.20 5.22
C ILE A 415 20.43 -9.10 4.21
N GLU A 416 20.36 -9.87 3.12
CA GLU A 416 21.37 -9.81 2.04
C GLU A 416 21.39 -8.42 1.39
N LEU A 417 20.22 -7.81 1.17
CA LEU A 417 20.14 -6.44 0.65
C LEU A 417 20.79 -5.43 1.60
N MET A 418 20.57 -5.57 2.90
CA MET A 418 21.18 -4.67 3.91
C MET A 418 22.70 -4.86 3.99
N GLU A 419 23.20 -6.07 3.85
CA GLU A 419 24.65 -6.34 3.81
C GLU A 419 25.31 -5.75 2.56
N LYS A 420 24.61 -5.79 1.42
CA LYS A 420 25.11 -5.28 0.14
C LYS A 420 25.05 -3.76 0.00
N TYR A 421 23.96 -3.15 0.46
CA TYR A 421 23.66 -1.74 0.23
C TYR A 421 23.66 -0.86 1.49
N GLY A 422 23.82 -1.48 2.67
CA GLY A 422 23.60 -0.82 3.95
C GLY A 422 22.12 -0.65 4.30
N THR A 423 21.77 -0.70 5.57
CA THR A 423 20.38 -0.61 6.02
C THR A 423 19.72 0.70 5.58
N ASP A 424 20.38 1.84 5.77
CA ASP A 424 19.85 3.15 5.36
C ASP A 424 19.69 3.27 3.84
N GLY A 425 20.57 2.60 3.07
CA GLY A 425 20.43 2.53 1.62
C GLY A 425 19.16 1.79 1.19
N VAL A 426 18.87 0.65 1.83
CA VAL A 426 17.64 -0.13 1.59
C VAL A 426 16.41 0.64 2.01
N ARG A 427 16.41 1.23 3.23
CA ARG A 427 15.30 2.04 3.75
C ARG A 427 14.94 3.20 2.82
N MET A 428 15.96 3.97 2.44
CA MET A 428 15.77 5.12 1.55
C MET A 428 15.25 4.69 0.17
N GLY A 429 15.83 3.64 -0.42
CA GLY A 429 15.43 3.16 -1.74
C GLY A 429 13.95 2.74 -1.75
N LEU A 430 13.51 1.99 -0.75
CA LEU A 430 12.10 1.59 -0.61
C LEU A 430 11.20 2.80 -0.35
N MET A 431 11.55 3.69 0.56
CA MET A 431 10.71 4.84 0.94
C MET A 431 10.52 5.83 -0.20
N LEU A 432 11.53 6.09 -1.04
CA LEU A 432 11.39 6.96 -2.21
C LEU A 432 10.42 6.41 -3.26
N SER A 433 10.24 5.10 -3.32
CA SER A 433 9.37 4.41 -4.29
C SER A 433 8.02 3.98 -3.73
N ALA A 434 7.68 4.36 -2.49
CA ALA A 434 6.52 3.91 -1.76
C ALA A 434 5.44 5.00 -1.56
N PRO A 435 4.71 5.43 -2.61
CA PRO A 435 3.58 6.33 -2.43
C PRO A 435 2.44 5.61 -1.69
N ALA A 436 1.72 6.33 -0.82
CA ALA A 436 0.64 5.79 -0.01
C ALA A 436 -0.39 5.01 -0.85
N GLY A 437 -0.68 3.78 -0.46
CA GLY A 437 -1.73 2.94 -1.03
C GLY A 437 -1.53 2.48 -2.47
N ASN A 438 -0.33 2.58 -3.02
CA ASN A 438 0.02 2.04 -4.32
C ASN A 438 1.14 1.00 -4.19
N ASP A 439 1.11 -0.03 -5.04
CA ASP A 439 2.11 -1.07 -5.04
C ASP A 439 3.52 -0.54 -5.36
N ILE A 440 4.52 -1.10 -4.70
CA ILE A 440 5.92 -0.79 -4.89
C ILE A 440 6.50 -1.81 -5.86
N LEU A 441 6.96 -1.35 -7.02
CA LEU A 441 7.70 -2.19 -7.95
C LEU A 441 9.18 -2.20 -7.51
N PHE A 442 9.59 -3.27 -6.88
CA PHE A 442 10.93 -3.39 -6.32
C PHE A 442 11.98 -3.64 -7.40
N ASP A 443 13.03 -2.84 -7.36
CA ASP A 443 14.27 -3.00 -8.12
C ASP A 443 15.46 -2.75 -7.19
N GLU A 444 16.48 -3.60 -7.25
CA GLU A 444 17.70 -3.42 -6.44
C GLU A 444 18.43 -2.09 -6.73
N SER A 445 18.25 -1.50 -7.92
CA SER A 445 18.80 -0.18 -8.23
C SER A 445 18.31 0.93 -7.31
N LEU A 446 17.12 0.75 -6.68
CA LEU A 446 16.61 1.66 -5.67
C LEU A 446 17.46 1.64 -4.40
N CYS A 447 17.90 0.44 -3.98
CA CYS A 447 18.81 0.29 -2.84
C CYS A 447 20.21 0.86 -3.16
N GLU A 448 20.68 0.69 -4.39
CA GLU A 448 21.92 1.28 -4.86
C GLU A 448 21.87 2.82 -4.85
N GLN A 449 20.76 3.40 -5.29
CA GLN A 449 20.52 4.85 -5.22
C GLN A 449 20.58 5.33 -3.78
N GLY A 450 19.94 4.60 -2.85
CA GLY A 450 19.99 4.90 -1.42
C GLY A 450 21.42 4.85 -0.86
N ARG A 451 22.20 3.81 -1.20
CA ARG A 451 23.62 3.73 -0.82
C ARG A 451 24.45 4.89 -1.36
N ASN A 452 24.22 5.28 -2.61
CA ASN A 452 24.94 6.40 -3.23
C ASN A 452 24.60 7.72 -2.53
N PHE A 453 23.38 7.87 -2.01
CA PHE A 453 23.02 9.01 -1.20
C PHE A 453 23.70 9.01 0.18
N CYS A 454 23.78 7.85 0.86
CA CYS A 454 24.59 7.69 2.08
C CYS A 454 26.04 8.14 1.84
N ASN A 455 26.65 7.69 0.74
CA ASN A 455 28.00 8.09 0.38
C ASN A 455 28.12 9.60 0.16
N LYS A 456 27.10 10.25 -0.40
CA LYS A 456 27.08 11.71 -0.60
C LYS A 456 27.07 12.45 0.75
N ILE A 457 26.24 12.01 1.69
CA ILE A 457 26.17 12.56 3.05
C ILE A 457 27.51 12.39 3.76
N TRP A 458 28.08 11.18 3.71
CA TRP A 458 29.38 10.87 4.27
C TRP A 458 30.50 11.74 3.70
N ASN A 459 30.52 11.94 2.39
CA ASN A 459 31.54 12.78 1.75
C ASN A 459 31.38 14.27 2.13
N SER A 460 30.15 14.75 2.33
CA SER A 460 29.90 16.10 2.82
C SER A 460 30.42 16.28 4.24
N PHE A 461 30.18 15.29 5.11
CA PHE A 461 30.76 15.26 6.46
C PHE A 461 32.28 15.32 6.44
N ARG A 462 32.93 14.41 5.66
CA ARG A 462 34.40 14.39 5.54
C ARG A 462 34.99 15.70 5.04
N LEU A 463 34.29 16.38 4.11
CA LEU A 463 34.71 17.66 3.60
C LEU A 463 34.71 18.71 4.71
N ILE A 464 33.62 18.81 5.50
CA ILE A 464 33.49 19.75 6.61
C ILE A 464 34.54 19.47 7.70
N GLN A 465 34.70 18.20 8.06
CA GLN A 465 35.65 17.78 9.13
C GLN A 465 37.11 18.00 8.73
N GLY A 466 37.43 17.98 7.45
CA GLY A 466 38.78 18.14 6.93
C GLY A 466 39.26 19.58 6.77
N TRP A 467 38.42 20.57 7.04
CA TRP A 467 38.84 21.98 6.91
C TRP A 467 39.61 22.44 8.13
N GLU A 468 40.81 23.01 7.88
CA GLU A 468 41.56 23.74 8.89
C GLU A 468 40.87 25.08 9.18
N THR A 469 40.99 25.62 10.41
CA THR A 469 40.29 26.83 10.82
C THR A 469 41.23 28.01 11.07
N THR A 470 40.70 29.23 10.87
CA THR A 470 41.33 30.49 11.26
C THR A 470 40.33 31.35 12.07
N PRO A 471 40.80 32.14 13.04
CA PRO A 471 39.89 32.98 13.82
C PRO A 471 39.37 34.22 13.03
N THR A 472 39.95 34.56 11.88
CA THR A 472 39.61 35.76 11.15
C THR A 472 39.01 35.45 9.79
N ARG A 473 37.99 36.24 9.40
CA ARG A 473 37.41 36.19 8.04
C ARG A 473 38.27 37.00 7.06
N ASN A 474 38.52 36.45 5.88
CA ASN A 474 39.07 37.17 4.75
C ASN A 474 37.97 37.97 4.02
N GLU A 475 38.37 38.72 2.98
CA GLU A 475 37.47 39.59 2.22
C GLU A 475 36.26 38.84 1.63
N TYR A 476 36.49 37.63 1.08
CA TYR A 476 35.42 36.81 0.52
C TYR A 476 34.35 36.43 1.58
N TYR A 477 34.75 35.92 2.74
CA TYR A 477 33.80 35.55 3.77
C TYR A 477 33.11 36.77 4.40
N ASN A 478 33.78 37.89 4.52
CA ASN A 478 33.17 39.15 4.98
C ASN A 478 32.06 39.62 4.05
N GLN A 479 32.20 39.43 2.74
CA GLN A 479 31.27 39.91 1.75
C GLN A 479 30.20 38.84 1.39
N TYR A 480 30.57 37.56 1.26
CA TYR A 480 29.70 36.50 0.70
C TYR A 480 29.40 35.39 1.67
N GLY A 481 30.12 35.22 2.78
CA GLY A 481 29.92 34.18 3.76
C GLY A 481 28.51 34.18 4.34
N ASP A 482 28.08 35.38 4.85
CA ASP A 482 26.75 35.51 5.43
C ASP A 482 25.62 35.33 4.39
N ILE A 483 25.86 35.76 3.14
CA ILE A 483 24.91 35.56 2.04
C ILE A 483 24.68 34.03 1.82
N ALA A 484 25.76 33.26 1.79
CA ALA A 484 25.70 31.80 1.61
C ALA A 484 25.00 31.12 2.80
N HIS A 485 25.32 31.53 4.04
CA HIS A 485 24.68 30.98 5.24
C HIS A 485 23.18 31.27 5.29
N HIS A 486 22.78 32.52 5.10
CA HIS A 486 21.38 32.94 5.09
C HIS A 486 20.59 32.24 3.97
N TRP A 487 21.21 32.02 2.79
CA TRP A 487 20.59 31.25 1.72
C TRP A 487 20.35 29.79 2.14
N MET A 488 21.32 29.14 2.82
CA MET A 488 21.16 27.76 3.29
C MET A 488 20.12 27.68 4.40
N ASP A 489 20.10 28.63 5.34
CA ASP A 489 19.10 28.72 6.38
C ASP A 489 17.69 28.84 5.80
N ALA A 490 17.51 29.67 4.76
CA ALA A 490 16.24 29.80 4.04
C ALA A 490 15.84 28.46 3.39
N LYS A 491 16.79 27.77 2.72
CA LYS A 491 16.54 26.45 2.13
C LYS A 491 16.14 25.39 3.16
N ILE A 492 16.77 25.38 4.33
CA ILE A 492 16.40 24.48 5.42
C ILE A 492 15.01 24.85 5.97
N ALA A 493 14.69 26.13 6.13
CA ALA A 493 13.38 26.59 6.60
C ALA A 493 12.27 26.19 5.63
N ASP A 494 12.46 26.42 4.32
CA ASP A 494 11.52 26.00 3.27
C ASP A 494 11.31 24.48 3.28
N ALA A 495 12.40 23.71 3.45
CA ALA A 495 12.32 22.25 3.51
C ALA A 495 11.59 21.77 4.77
N ILE A 496 11.80 22.39 5.94
CA ILE A 496 11.08 22.07 7.18
C ILE A 496 9.57 22.27 6.97
N GLU A 497 9.17 23.41 6.41
CA GLU A 497 7.76 23.71 6.13
C GLU A 497 7.17 22.68 5.14
N SER A 498 7.85 22.43 4.03
CA SER A 498 7.42 21.46 3.02
C SER A 498 7.30 20.05 3.59
N VAL A 499 8.29 19.59 4.37
CA VAL A 499 8.30 18.26 4.99
C VAL A 499 7.17 18.12 6.00
N ASN A 500 6.92 19.13 6.84
CA ASN A 500 5.81 19.13 7.78
C ASN A 500 4.45 19.02 7.05
N ASN A 501 4.25 19.81 6.00
CA ASN A 501 3.04 19.75 5.16
C ASN A 501 2.87 18.35 4.51
N HIS A 502 3.97 17.71 4.10
CA HIS A 502 3.92 16.34 3.57
C HIS A 502 3.59 15.32 4.65
N PHE A 503 4.14 15.45 5.86
CA PHE A 503 3.81 14.56 6.98
C PHE A 503 2.35 14.70 7.40
N ASP A 504 1.83 15.92 7.52
CA ASP A 504 0.42 16.18 7.82
C ASP A 504 -0.53 15.59 6.78
N ALA A 505 -0.08 15.56 5.52
CA ALA A 505 -0.80 14.93 4.41
C ALA A 505 -0.49 13.44 4.22
N PHE A 506 0.29 12.81 5.10
CA PHE A 506 0.75 11.40 4.98
C PHE A 506 1.50 11.09 3.67
N ARG A 507 2.21 12.07 3.12
CA ARG A 507 3.00 11.97 1.87
C ARG A 507 4.47 11.74 2.18
N ILE A 508 4.79 10.61 2.79
CA ILE A 508 6.11 10.32 3.36
C ILE A 508 7.22 10.27 2.30
N SER A 509 6.94 9.70 1.12
CA SER A 509 7.90 9.67 0.00
C SER A 509 8.24 11.07 -0.52
N ASP A 510 7.25 11.98 -0.56
CA ASP A 510 7.47 13.36 -1.00
C ASP A 510 8.31 14.13 0.01
N ALA A 511 8.07 13.91 1.32
CA ALA A 511 8.90 14.48 2.38
C ALA A 511 10.37 14.04 2.24
N LEU A 512 10.61 12.75 2.00
CA LEU A 512 11.97 12.26 1.78
C LEU A 512 12.60 12.82 0.50
N MET A 513 11.83 13.02 -0.56
CA MET A 513 12.33 13.61 -1.81
C MET A 513 12.77 15.05 -1.62
N GLU A 514 12.04 15.85 -0.83
CA GLU A 514 12.47 17.22 -0.49
C GLU A 514 13.79 17.21 0.30
N LEU A 515 13.96 16.32 1.27
CA LEU A 515 15.20 16.18 2.01
C LEU A 515 16.37 15.66 1.15
N TYR A 516 16.07 14.79 0.17
CA TYR A 516 17.05 14.35 -0.81
C TYR A 516 17.58 15.51 -1.65
N LYS A 517 16.70 16.37 -2.18
CA LYS A 517 17.07 17.57 -2.95
C LYS A 517 17.85 18.56 -2.08
N LEU A 518 17.34 18.87 -0.88
CA LEU A 518 18.01 19.76 0.07
C LEU A 518 19.45 19.29 0.34
N THR A 519 19.65 18.01 0.60
CA THR A 519 20.96 17.48 0.97
C THR A 519 21.90 17.38 -0.21
N ARG A 520 21.41 16.81 -1.35
CA ARG A 520 22.25 16.54 -2.52
C ARG A 520 22.56 17.79 -3.33
N ASP A 521 21.51 18.59 -3.61
CA ASP A 521 21.61 19.70 -4.54
C ASP A 521 21.92 21.00 -3.82
N ASP A 522 21.09 21.40 -2.83
CA ASP A 522 21.28 22.68 -2.16
C ASP A 522 22.51 22.66 -1.22
N PHE A 523 22.57 21.69 -0.29
CA PHE A 523 23.66 21.63 0.68
C PHE A 523 24.99 21.22 0.04
N SER A 524 25.03 20.01 -0.54
CA SER A 524 26.29 19.47 -1.07
C SER A 524 26.69 20.06 -2.42
N GLY A 525 25.69 20.40 -3.29
CA GLY A 525 25.93 20.88 -4.64
C GLY A 525 26.26 22.38 -4.71
N TRP A 526 25.62 23.18 -3.84
CA TRP A 526 25.77 24.62 -3.85
C TRP A 526 26.41 25.17 -2.59
N TYR A 527 25.81 24.96 -1.42
CA TYR A 527 26.23 25.64 -0.20
C TYR A 527 27.68 25.31 0.20
N LEU A 528 28.04 24.03 0.26
CA LEU A 528 29.41 23.64 0.61
C LEU A 528 30.44 24.20 -0.39
N GLU A 529 30.12 24.27 -1.67
CA GLU A 529 30.99 24.83 -2.68
C GLU A 529 31.12 26.36 -2.56
N MET A 530 30.03 27.08 -2.12
CA MET A 530 30.09 28.50 -1.84
C MET A 530 31.06 28.83 -0.70
N ILE A 531 30.99 28.04 0.41
CA ILE A 531 31.80 28.33 1.62
C ILE A 531 33.15 27.60 1.66
N LYS A 532 33.39 26.62 0.80
CA LYS A 532 34.63 25.86 0.73
C LYS A 532 35.84 26.77 0.59
N PRO A 533 36.88 26.67 1.45
CA PRO A 533 38.09 27.44 1.30
C PRO A 533 38.85 27.03 0.02
N ASN A 534 39.71 27.93 -0.51
CA ASN A 534 40.62 27.56 -1.57
C ASN A 534 41.56 26.47 -1.08
N TYR A 535 42.13 25.68 -2.01
CA TYR A 535 43.02 24.59 -1.67
C TYR A 535 44.20 25.08 -0.83
N GLY A 536 44.38 24.51 0.37
CA GLY A 536 45.43 24.84 1.31
C GLY A 536 45.18 26.09 2.16
N GLU A 537 43.99 26.73 2.04
CA GLU A 537 43.61 27.85 2.90
C GLU A 537 42.63 27.35 4.00
N PRO A 538 42.70 27.96 5.21
CA PRO A 538 41.76 27.65 6.28
C PRO A 538 40.41 28.36 6.07
N ILE A 539 39.33 27.75 6.63
CA ILE A 539 38.01 28.38 6.75
C ILE A 539 37.93 29.20 8.05
N PRO A 540 37.24 30.33 8.10
CA PRO A 540 36.97 31.02 9.38
C PRO A 540 36.17 30.12 10.31
N SER A 541 36.54 30.10 11.61
CA SER A 541 35.93 29.24 12.61
C SER A 541 34.41 29.46 12.73
N GLU A 542 33.95 30.73 12.59
CA GLU A 542 32.52 31.06 12.59
C GLU A 542 31.78 30.43 11.41
N ASP A 543 32.33 30.46 10.21
CA ASP A 543 31.74 29.92 8.99
C ASP A 543 31.68 28.37 9.06
N LEU A 544 32.73 27.75 9.64
CA LEU A 544 32.69 26.30 9.91
C LEU A 544 31.59 25.91 10.89
N GLU A 545 31.39 26.67 11.97
CA GLU A 545 30.34 26.36 12.95
C GLU A 545 28.93 26.56 12.37
N LYS A 546 28.74 27.56 11.49
CA LYS A 546 27.48 27.70 10.74
C LYS A 546 27.24 26.51 9.78
N ALA A 547 28.31 26.03 9.11
CA ALA A 547 28.22 24.85 8.26
C ALA A 547 27.85 23.58 9.04
N LYS A 548 28.48 23.39 10.20
CA LYS A 548 28.15 22.27 11.13
C LYS A 548 26.69 22.38 11.63
N SER A 549 26.20 23.58 11.89
CA SER A 549 24.82 23.79 12.35
C SER A 549 23.80 23.46 11.26
N ALA A 550 24.05 23.86 10.01
CA ALA A 550 23.22 23.50 8.86
C ALA A 550 23.21 21.98 8.64
N PHE A 551 24.38 21.34 8.74
CA PHE A 551 24.48 19.88 8.62
C PHE A 551 23.76 19.13 9.76
N ASP A 552 23.87 19.62 11.00
CA ASP A 552 23.14 19.09 12.15
C ASP A 552 21.62 19.13 11.92
N ALA A 553 21.09 20.23 11.43
CA ALA A 553 19.66 20.35 11.11
C ALA A 553 19.24 19.33 10.03
N ILE A 554 20.05 19.16 8.96
CA ILE A 554 19.79 18.20 7.89
C ILE A 554 19.84 16.77 8.42
N LEU A 555 20.79 16.40 9.28
CA LEU A 555 20.87 15.08 9.88
C LEU A 555 19.63 14.77 10.73
N ARG A 556 19.14 15.73 11.53
CA ARG A 556 17.91 15.58 12.31
C ARG A 556 16.68 15.40 11.42
N LEU A 557 16.58 16.13 10.32
CA LEU A 557 15.50 15.98 9.34
C LEU A 557 15.53 14.61 8.63
N LEU A 558 16.70 14.08 8.34
CA LEU A 558 16.89 12.79 7.67
C LEU A 558 16.74 11.58 8.62
N HIS A 559 16.90 11.78 9.94
CA HIS A 559 16.99 10.70 10.90
C HIS A 559 15.81 9.71 10.89
N PRO A 560 14.53 10.13 10.75
CA PRO A 560 13.41 9.19 10.66
C PRO A 560 13.51 8.20 9.50
N PHE A 561 14.20 8.60 8.43
CA PHE A 561 14.38 7.77 7.22
C PHE A 561 15.67 6.95 7.25
N MET A 562 16.75 7.51 7.77
CA MET A 562 18.11 6.97 7.69
C MET A 562 18.79 6.99 9.08
N PRO A 563 18.29 6.17 10.04
CA PRO A 563 18.65 6.31 11.45
C PRO A 563 20.11 6.01 11.78
N PHE A 564 20.80 5.15 11.00
CA PHE A 564 22.15 4.73 11.34
C PHE A 564 23.20 5.76 10.94
N ILE A 565 23.24 6.16 9.67
CA ILE A 565 24.23 7.13 9.19
C ILE A 565 24.05 8.49 9.83
N THR A 566 22.80 8.89 10.07
CA THR A 566 22.53 10.20 10.68
C THR A 566 22.96 10.24 12.13
N GLU A 567 22.71 9.19 12.94
CA GLU A 567 23.20 9.09 14.31
C GLU A 567 24.73 9.13 14.35
N GLU A 568 25.41 8.29 13.55
CA GLU A 568 26.86 8.23 13.47
C GLU A 568 27.48 9.59 13.19
N LEU A 569 27.04 10.25 12.12
CA LEU A 569 27.58 11.54 11.71
C LEU A 569 27.20 12.68 12.68
N TRP A 570 26.05 12.57 13.33
CA TRP A 570 25.62 13.55 14.32
C TRP A 570 26.47 13.49 15.59
N GLN A 571 26.90 12.29 16.03
CA GLN A 571 27.85 12.11 17.11
C GLN A 571 29.23 12.63 16.75
N GLU A 572 29.70 12.36 15.53
CA GLU A 572 31.06 12.71 15.09
C GLU A 572 31.27 14.20 14.76
N ILE A 573 30.19 14.93 14.37
CA ILE A 573 30.33 16.35 13.97
C ILE A 573 30.57 17.28 15.17
N ARG A 574 30.08 16.88 16.36
CA ARG A 574 30.18 17.63 17.62
C ARG A 574 30.12 16.67 18.82
N GLU A 575 30.70 17.07 19.95
CA GLU A 575 30.54 16.37 21.22
C GLU A 575 29.09 16.47 21.70
N ARG A 576 28.46 15.35 22.09
CA ARG A 576 27.05 15.24 22.47
C ARG A 576 26.78 14.85 23.92
N ASN A 577 27.83 14.60 24.71
CA ASN A 577 27.71 14.25 26.14
C ASN A 577 26.72 13.10 26.41
N GLY A 578 26.65 12.10 25.53
CA GLY A 578 25.76 10.93 25.66
C GLY A 578 24.32 11.15 25.21
N ALA A 579 24.01 12.27 24.56
CA ALA A 579 22.71 12.46 23.92
C ALA A 579 22.60 11.63 22.62
N PHE A 580 21.38 11.34 22.20
CA PHE A 580 21.07 10.64 20.96
C PHE A 580 20.18 11.51 20.09
N ILE A 581 20.39 11.49 18.76
CA ILE A 581 19.67 12.33 17.79
C ILE A 581 18.15 12.12 17.83
N ASN A 582 17.68 10.89 18.09
CA ASN A 582 16.26 10.56 18.18
C ASN A 582 15.53 11.19 19.40
N LYS A 583 16.26 11.77 20.34
CA LYS A 583 15.72 12.51 21.50
C LYS A 583 15.78 14.02 21.31
N GLU A 584 16.42 14.48 20.24
CA GLU A 584 16.50 15.90 19.92
C GLU A 584 15.18 16.42 19.33
N ALA A 585 14.93 17.70 19.58
CA ALA A 585 13.76 18.37 19.02
C ALA A 585 13.82 18.46 17.49
N TRP A 586 12.67 18.35 16.83
CA TRP A 586 12.56 18.63 15.41
C TRP A 586 13.11 20.03 15.10
N PRO A 587 13.91 20.23 14.04
CA PRO A 587 14.51 21.53 13.76
C PRO A 587 13.44 22.59 13.51
N ILE A 588 13.63 23.76 14.11
CA ILE A 588 12.83 24.95 13.86
C ILE A 588 13.78 26.04 13.40
N LEU A 589 13.60 26.51 12.17
CA LEU A 589 14.40 27.58 11.59
C LEU A 589 13.46 28.59 10.91
N GLN A 590 13.71 29.88 11.14
CA GLN A 590 12.98 30.93 10.44
C GLN A 590 13.97 31.65 9.49
N ALA A 591 13.58 31.74 8.23
CA ALA A 591 14.36 32.50 7.26
C ALA A 591 14.34 33.98 7.61
N THR A 592 15.53 34.59 7.73
CA THR A 592 15.69 35.98 8.16
C THR A 592 16.04 36.91 7.02
N SER A 593 16.27 36.42 5.80
CA SER A 593 16.77 37.23 4.69
C SER A 593 16.26 36.74 3.31
N THR A 594 16.40 37.60 2.32
CA THR A 594 16.06 37.32 0.93
C THR A 594 17.03 36.27 0.35
N PRO A 595 16.56 35.20 -0.23
CA PRO A 595 17.41 34.14 -0.82
C PRO A 595 18.19 34.70 -2.03
N ILE A 596 19.32 34.05 -2.37
CA ILE A 596 20.02 34.31 -3.65
C ILE A 596 19.04 33.96 -4.79
N PRO A 597 18.79 34.89 -5.73
CA PRO A 597 17.89 34.65 -6.84
C PRO A 597 18.30 33.45 -7.71
N SER A 598 17.34 32.71 -8.25
CA SER A 598 17.59 31.51 -9.06
C SER A 598 18.45 31.78 -10.28
N GLN A 599 18.33 32.98 -10.87
CA GLN A 599 19.09 33.41 -12.02
C GLN A 599 20.62 33.36 -11.79
N VAL A 600 21.08 33.51 -10.55
CA VAL A 600 22.52 33.40 -10.21
C VAL A 600 22.98 31.94 -10.40
N PHE A 601 22.20 30.98 -9.93
CA PHE A 601 22.52 29.52 -10.08
C PHE A 601 22.36 29.06 -11.53
N GLU A 602 21.37 29.58 -12.23
CA GLU A 602 21.17 29.35 -13.67
C GLU A 602 22.36 29.84 -14.47
N LEU A 603 22.87 31.09 -14.17
CA LEU A 603 24.06 31.64 -14.80
C LEU A 603 25.30 30.75 -14.55
N ILE A 604 25.55 30.34 -13.31
CA ILE A 604 26.67 29.45 -12.96
C ILE A 604 26.55 28.13 -13.71
N SER A 605 25.35 27.57 -13.77
CA SER A 605 25.07 26.33 -14.48
C SER A 605 25.29 26.45 -15.98
N GLU A 606 24.89 27.58 -16.59
CA GLU A 606 25.06 27.82 -18.01
C GLU A 606 26.55 27.96 -18.37
N VAL A 607 27.33 28.70 -17.56
CA VAL A 607 28.79 28.78 -17.77
C VAL A 607 29.46 27.40 -17.70
N ARG A 608 29.05 26.55 -16.73
CA ARG A 608 29.55 25.16 -16.60
C ARG A 608 29.13 24.32 -17.79
N SER A 609 27.89 24.45 -18.26
CA SER A 609 27.37 23.74 -19.45
C SER A 609 28.15 24.09 -20.69
N LYS A 610 28.37 25.39 -20.96
CA LYS A 610 29.18 25.85 -22.12
C LYS A 610 30.60 25.29 -22.10
N ARG A 611 31.22 25.19 -20.91
CA ARG A 611 32.53 24.53 -20.77
C ARG A 611 32.46 23.05 -21.19
N ASN A 612 31.50 22.32 -20.64
CA ASN A 612 31.37 20.86 -20.89
C ASN A 612 31.03 20.57 -22.36
N GLU A 613 30.07 21.30 -22.94
CA GLU A 613 29.64 21.15 -24.33
C GLU A 613 30.76 21.38 -25.33
N ASN A 614 31.69 22.26 -24.98
CA ASN A 614 32.80 22.67 -25.87
C ASN A 614 34.17 22.09 -25.45
N GLY A 615 34.22 21.18 -24.47
CA GLY A 615 35.47 20.56 -24.00
C GLY A 615 36.45 21.57 -23.40
N ILE A 616 35.95 22.70 -22.84
CA ILE A 616 36.78 23.77 -22.28
C ILE A 616 37.19 23.41 -20.85
N SER A 617 38.49 23.49 -20.57
CA SER A 617 39.01 23.16 -19.24
C SER A 617 38.36 23.99 -18.13
N PRO A 618 37.94 23.36 -17.02
CA PRO A 618 37.43 24.10 -15.85
C PRO A 618 38.43 25.15 -15.26
N LYS A 619 39.75 24.96 -15.52
CA LYS A 619 40.81 25.86 -15.06
C LYS A 619 40.91 27.14 -15.89
N LEU A 620 40.32 27.17 -17.08
CA LEU A 620 40.36 28.37 -17.94
C LEU A 620 39.35 29.39 -17.42
N ALA A 621 39.75 30.59 -17.08
CA ALA A 621 38.90 31.63 -16.58
C ALA A 621 37.89 32.12 -17.66
N ALA A 622 36.65 32.37 -17.24
CA ALA A 622 35.63 32.97 -18.09
C ALA A 622 35.51 34.50 -17.84
N THR A 623 35.09 35.23 -18.85
CA THR A 623 34.62 36.61 -18.72
C THR A 623 33.15 36.65 -19.13
N ILE A 624 32.30 37.32 -18.35
CA ILE A 624 30.87 37.37 -18.59
C ILE A 624 30.43 38.83 -18.79
N ALA A 625 29.59 39.04 -19.79
CA ALA A 625 28.84 40.30 -19.91
C ALA A 625 27.36 40.00 -19.69
N ILE A 626 26.69 40.85 -18.89
CA ILE A 626 25.31 40.69 -18.50
C ILE A 626 24.52 41.93 -18.90
N GLN A 627 23.49 41.74 -19.72
CA GLN A 627 22.50 42.78 -20.05
C GLN A 627 21.17 42.39 -19.42
N ALA A 628 20.92 42.92 -18.23
CA ALA A 628 19.73 42.59 -17.43
C ALA A 628 19.03 43.86 -16.97
N LYS A 629 17.69 43.79 -16.80
CA LYS A 629 16.91 44.89 -16.21
C LYS A 629 17.32 45.15 -14.77
N ASN A 630 17.65 44.10 -14.01
CA ASN A 630 18.12 44.21 -12.63
C ASN A 630 19.48 43.52 -12.47
N ILE A 631 20.53 44.20 -12.87
CA ILE A 631 21.90 43.71 -12.78
C ILE A 631 22.39 43.55 -11.34
N SER A 632 21.77 44.26 -10.38
CA SER A 632 22.18 44.22 -8.98
C SER A 632 22.13 42.84 -8.37
N ILE A 633 21.24 41.93 -8.83
CA ILE A 633 21.15 40.55 -8.35
C ILE A 633 22.44 39.76 -8.62
N TYR A 634 23.06 39.97 -9.76
CA TYR A 634 24.34 39.36 -10.13
C TYR A 634 25.52 40.00 -9.45
N GLN A 635 25.46 41.33 -9.27
CA GLN A 635 26.52 42.10 -8.59
C GLN A 635 26.62 41.74 -7.11
N GLN A 636 25.48 41.57 -6.42
CA GLN A 636 25.44 41.13 -5.02
C GLN A 636 26.03 39.74 -4.81
N ALA A 637 25.92 38.85 -5.80
CA ALA A 637 26.46 37.50 -5.78
C ALA A 637 27.77 37.34 -6.60
N ALA A 638 28.41 38.45 -7.00
CA ALA A 638 29.53 38.41 -7.92
C ALA A 638 30.65 37.45 -7.49
N GLY A 639 31.10 37.48 -6.23
CA GLY A 639 32.13 36.58 -5.75
C GLY A 639 31.71 35.12 -5.73
N ILE A 640 30.41 34.81 -5.51
CA ILE A 640 29.87 33.45 -5.60
C ILE A 640 29.92 32.96 -7.06
N ILE A 641 29.50 33.81 -8.02
CA ILE A 641 29.57 33.51 -9.46
C ILE A 641 31.03 33.29 -9.89
N GLN A 642 31.92 34.19 -9.48
CA GLN A 642 33.35 34.09 -9.78
C GLN A 642 33.94 32.78 -9.29
N LYS A 643 33.67 32.44 -8.04
CA LYS A 643 34.19 31.24 -7.41
C LYS A 643 33.62 29.95 -8.04
N LEU A 644 32.30 29.88 -8.17
CA LEU A 644 31.65 28.65 -8.60
C LEU A 644 31.70 28.39 -10.09
N ALA A 645 31.81 29.42 -10.90
CA ALA A 645 31.92 29.30 -12.35
C ALA A 645 33.33 29.59 -12.90
N ASN A 646 34.31 29.86 -12.04
CA ASN A 646 35.67 30.31 -12.41
C ASN A 646 35.60 31.48 -13.41
N VAL A 647 34.94 32.58 -12.98
CA VAL A 647 34.76 33.79 -13.76
C VAL A 647 35.72 34.86 -13.23
N GLU A 648 36.53 35.43 -14.09
CA GLU A 648 37.49 36.48 -13.72
C GLU A 648 36.84 37.87 -13.68
N HIS A 649 35.99 38.16 -14.68
CA HIS A 649 35.32 39.45 -14.79
C HIS A 649 33.83 39.34 -15.12
N ILE A 650 33.03 40.16 -14.46
CA ILE A 650 31.60 40.35 -14.74
C ILE A 650 31.45 41.82 -15.18
N SER A 651 30.93 42.05 -16.38
CA SER A 651 30.78 43.38 -16.95
C SER A 651 29.40 43.59 -17.58
N THR A 652 29.11 44.83 -17.99
CA THR A 652 27.95 45.17 -18.83
C THR A 652 28.34 45.34 -20.30
N ASN A 653 29.65 45.40 -20.59
CA ASN A 653 30.16 45.54 -21.95
C ASN A 653 30.14 44.17 -22.64
N GLU A 654 29.74 44.13 -23.89
CA GLU A 654 29.64 42.93 -24.66
C GLU A 654 31.00 42.17 -24.71
N VAL A 655 30.93 40.85 -24.53
CA VAL A 655 32.10 39.95 -24.58
C VAL A 655 31.89 39.02 -25.77
N THR A 656 32.93 38.89 -26.60
CA THR A 656 32.90 37.93 -27.72
C THR A 656 32.91 36.49 -27.17
N GLY A 657 31.93 35.69 -27.57
CA GLY A 657 31.83 34.28 -27.12
C GLY A 657 30.42 33.73 -27.24
N PHE A 658 30.09 32.81 -26.35
CA PHE A 658 28.76 32.17 -26.34
C PHE A 658 27.69 33.09 -25.84
N LYS A 659 26.56 33.12 -26.54
CA LYS A 659 25.35 33.84 -26.10
C LYS A 659 24.44 32.87 -25.35
N ALA A 660 23.82 33.33 -24.27
CA ALA A 660 22.86 32.59 -23.48
C ALA A 660 21.76 33.56 -22.97
N LEU A 661 20.62 33.01 -22.59
CA LEU A 661 19.51 33.71 -21.96
C LEU A 661 19.20 33.06 -20.59
N ILE A 662 19.13 33.89 -19.57
CA ILE A 662 18.68 33.52 -18.23
C ILE A 662 17.38 34.26 -17.94
N GLY A 663 16.25 33.57 -18.10
CA GLY A 663 14.95 34.26 -18.15
C GLY A 663 14.91 35.22 -19.33
N THR A 664 14.88 36.56 -19.05
CA THR A 664 14.93 37.64 -20.03
C THR A 664 16.31 38.31 -20.16
N ASP A 665 17.28 37.89 -19.35
CA ASP A 665 18.59 38.52 -19.28
C ASP A 665 19.52 37.92 -20.32
N GLU A 666 20.18 38.81 -21.13
CA GLU A 666 21.12 38.37 -22.15
C GLU A 666 22.53 38.26 -21.56
N ILE A 667 23.14 37.11 -21.74
CA ILE A 667 24.44 36.78 -21.22
C ILE A 667 25.41 36.47 -22.37
N SER A 668 26.59 37.07 -22.32
CA SER A 668 27.71 36.74 -23.21
C SER A 668 28.85 36.11 -22.39
N ILE A 669 29.31 34.94 -22.78
CA ILE A 669 30.33 34.16 -22.05
C ILE A 669 31.55 33.96 -22.97
N GLY A 670 32.64 34.64 -22.64
CA GLY A 670 33.93 34.48 -23.31
C GLY A 670 34.89 33.64 -22.45
N PHE A 671 35.76 32.86 -23.08
CA PHE A 671 36.84 32.13 -22.41
C PHE A 671 38.17 32.61 -22.96
N LYS A 672 39.13 32.88 -22.09
CA LYS A 672 40.42 33.36 -22.46
C LYS A 672 41.09 32.41 -23.47
N ASP A 673 41.63 32.99 -24.57
CA ASP A 673 42.32 32.24 -25.63
C ASP A 673 41.51 31.14 -26.34
N TYR A 674 40.18 31.11 -26.17
CA TYR A 674 39.26 30.19 -26.87
C TYR A 674 38.52 30.92 -27.99
N VAL A 675 38.74 30.48 -29.22
CA VAL A 675 37.99 30.94 -30.38
C VAL A 675 36.86 29.96 -30.67
N GLN A 676 35.61 30.40 -30.52
CA GLN A 676 34.44 29.57 -30.79
C GLN A 676 34.39 29.23 -32.28
N LYS A 677 34.44 27.91 -32.59
CA LYS A 677 34.08 27.45 -33.94
C LYS A 677 32.56 27.40 -34.01
N ILE A 678 31.98 28.34 -34.72
CA ILE A 678 30.52 28.39 -34.87
C ILE A 678 30.10 27.37 -35.93
N ASP A 679 29.35 26.36 -35.52
CA ASP A 679 28.70 25.44 -36.43
C ASP A 679 27.36 26.02 -36.88
N VAL A 680 27.38 26.76 -37.98
CA VAL A 680 26.20 27.40 -38.56
C VAL A 680 25.12 26.41 -38.89
N ALA A 681 25.46 25.19 -39.31
CA ALA A 681 24.49 24.16 -39.65
C ALA A 681 23.77 23.64 -38.38
N ALA A 682 24.50 23.43 -37.27
CA ALA A 682 23.91 23.04 -36.00
C ALA A 682 22.96 24.10 -35.45
N ILE A 683 23.34 25.41 -35.54
CA ILE A 683 22.50 26.52 -35.11
C ILE A 683 21.22 26.59 -35.95
N GLN A 684 21.32 26.48 -37.26
CA GLN A 684 20.16 26.48 -38.16
C GLN A 684 19.20 25.30 -37.88
N ASN A 685 19.72 24.12 -37.52
CA ASN A 685 18.90 22.96 -37.10
C ASN A 685 18.20 23.23 -35.79
N GLU A 686 18.87 23.86 -34.83
CA GLU A 686 18.24 24.24 -33.55
C GLU A 686 17.17 25.30 -33.71
N ILE A 687 17.39 26.33 -34.57
CA ILE A 687 16.35 27.31 -34.94
C ILE A 687 15.12 26.57 -35.47
N LYS A 688 15.27 25.66 -36.45
CA LYS A 688 14.15 24.89 -36.99
C LYS A 688 13.41 24.06 -35.94
N ARG A 689 14.15 23.47 -34.99
CA ARG A 689 13.58 22.71 -33.88
C ARG A 689 12.73 23.63 -32.98
N LEU A 690 13.25 24.81 -32.65
CA LEU A 690 12.56 25.79 -31.81
C LEU A 690 11.32 26.38 -32.52
N GLU A 691 11.39 26.63 -33.82
CA GLU A 691 10.23 27.04 -34.65
C GLU A 691 9.12 25.94 -34.62
N GLY A 692 9.50 24.68 -34.74
CA GLY A 692 8.57 23.55 -34.59
C GLY A 692 7.92 23.48 -33.21
N PHE A 693 8.70 23.77 -32.15
CA PHE A 693 8.19 23.83 -30.78
C PHE A 693 7.22 25.00 -30.59
N LEU A 694 7.55 26.19 -31.15
CA LEU A 694 6.71 27.39 -31.13
C LEU A 694 5.34 27.16 -31.78
N ILE A 695 5.29 26.46 -32.91
CA ILE A 695 4.04 26.07 -33.57
C ILE A 695 3.15 25.22 -32.62
N GLY A 696 3.77 24.32 -31.83
CA GLY A 696 3.08 23.53 -30.83
C GLY A 696 2.46 24.36 -29.70
N ILE A 697 3.21 25.36 -29.19
CA ILE A 697 2.73 26.30 -28.18
C ILE A 697 1.61 27.18 -28.74
N ASP A 698 1.79 27.73 -29.96
CA ASP A 698 0.78 28.55 -30.61
C ASP A 698 -0.52 27.82 -30.86
N LYS A 699 -0.45 26.53 -31.23
CA LYS A 699 -1.62 25.68 -31.39
C LYS A 699 -2.35 25.44 -30.06
N LYS A 700 -1.63 25.34 -28.94
CA LYS A 700 -2.24 25.24 -27.59
C LYS A 700 -2.88 26.57 -27.19
N LEU A 701 -2.17 27.69 -27.31
CA LEU A 701 -2.66 29.01 -26.98
C LEU A 701 -3.75 29.51 -27.94
N GLY A 702 -3.82 28.99 -29.16
CA GLY A 702 -4.90 29.25 -30.12
C GLY A 702 -6.14 28.36 -29.91
N ASN A 703 -6.10 27.37 -29.03
CA ASN A 703 -7.23 26.49 -28.77
C ASN A 703 -8.18 27.11 -27.73
N ALA A 704 -9.34 27.55 -28.19
CA ALA A 704 -10.35 28.18 -27.33
C ALA A 704 -10.80 27.29 -26.17
N SER A 705 -10.87 25.96 -26.37
CA SER A 705 -11.20 25.01 -25.31
C SER A 705 -10.09 24.90 -24.25
N PHE A 706 -8.84 25.03 -24.64
CA PHE A 706 -7.72 25.04 -23.70
C PHE A 706 -7.75 26.32 -22.85
N ILE A 707 -7.91 27.48 -23.49
CA ILE A 707 -7.94 28.77 -22.77
C ILE A 707 -9.12 28.90 -21.82
N SER A 708 -10.28 28.33 -22.17
CA SER A 708 -11.48 28.44 -21.31
C SER A 708 -11.46 27.48 -20.11
N ASN A 709 -10.68 26.36 -20.17
CA ASN A 709 -10.71 25.31 -19.15
C ASN A 709 -9.40 25.22 -18.33
N ALA A 710 -8.31 25.82 -18.78
CA ALA A 710 -7.03 25.77 -18.08
C ALA A 710 -6.96 26.83 -16.96
N HIS A 711 -6.28 26.49 -15.86
CA HIS A 711 -6.00 27.42 -14.78
C HIS A 711 -5.14 28.60 -15.31
N PRO A 712 -5.39 29.86 -14.87
CA PRO A 712 -4.63 31.05 -15.34
C PRO A 712 -3.11 30.87 -15.27
N ASP A 713 -2.57 30.23 -14.23
CA ASP A 713 -1.14 29.97 -14.09
C ASP A 713 -0.57 29.04 -15.17
N VAL A 714 -1.39 28.12 -15.71
CA VAL A 714 -0.97 27.21 -16.78
C VAL A 714 -0.89 27.98 -18.10
N ILE A 715 -1.83 28.90 -18.33
CA ILE A 715 -1.84 29.77 -19.51
C ILE A 715 -0.62 30.71 -19.44
N ALA A 716 -0.38 31.36 -18.30
CA ALA A 716 0.76 32.23 -18.09
C ALA A 716 2.11 31.51 -18.31
N LYS A 717 2.23 30.26 -17.86
CA LYS A 717 3.42 29.41 -18.11
C LYS A 717 3.62 29.11 -19.60
N GLU A 718 2.57 28.84 -20.36
CA GLU A 718 2.69 28.60 -21.82
C GLU A 718 3.01 29.91 -22.56
N GLU A 719 2.48 31.05 -22.14
CA GLU A 719 2.85 32.39 -22.68
C GLU A 719 4.31 32.73 -22.39
N GLN A 720 4.79 32.41 -21.17
CA GLN A 720 6.21 32.61 -20.80
C GLN A 720 7.11 31.72 -21.68
N LYS A 721 6.77 30.46 -21.88
CA LYS A 721 7.51 29.54 -22.77
C LYS A 721 7.56 30.07 -24.21
N LYS A 722 6.45 30.66 -24.68
CA LYS A 722 6.41 31.30 -26.01
C LYS A 722 7.40 32.44 -26.10
N ALA A 723 7.37 33.36 -25.12
CA ALA A 723 8.26 34.52 -25.07
C ALA A 723 9.74 34.08 -25.01
N ASP A 724 10.08 33.14 -24.16
CA ASP A 724 11.44 32.59 -24.02
C ASP A 724 11.91 31.92 -25.32
N THR A 725 11.03 31.17 -26.00
CA THR A 725 11.36 30.52 -27.27
C THR A 725 11.60 31.48 -28.38
N LEU A 726 10.76 32.53 -28.51
CA LEU A 726 10.95 33.64 -29.50
C LEU A 726 12.26 34.37 -29.26
N SER A 727 12.57 34.69 -28.00
CA SER A 727 13.82 35.36 -27.63
C SER A 727 15.05 34.51 -28.01
N LYS A 728 14.97 33.20 -27.78
CA LYS A 728 16.03 32.24 -28.11
C LYS A 728 16.25 32.12 -29.62
N ILE A 729 15.17 32.06 -30.42
CA ILE A 729 15.24 32.05 -31.89
C ILE A 729 15.90 33.37 -32.38
N ALA A 730 15.49 34.52 -31.85
CA ALA A 730 16.05 35.80 -32.26
C ALA A 730 17.56 35.87 -31.96
N SER A 731 17.98 35.42 -30.78
CA SER A 731 19.41 35.37 -30.39
C SER A 731 20.23 34.46 -31.30
N LEU A 732 19.73 33.25 -31.60
CA LEU A 732 20.40 32.31 -32.50
C LEU A 732 20.47 32.81 -33.94
N THR A 733 19.43 33.51 -34.42
CA THR A 733 19.38 34.12 -35.75
C THR A 733 20.40 35.25 -35.85
N ALA A 734 20.50 36.11 -34.82
CA ALA A 734 21.50 37.15 -34.73
C ALA A 734 22.94 36.59 -34.74
N GLN A 735 23.16 35.45 -34.04
CA GLN A 735 24.45 34.76 -34.04
C GLN A 735 24.86 34.23 -35.41
N VAL A 736 23.91 33.76 -36.22
CA VAL A 736 24.17 33.30 -37.59
C VAL A 736 24.43 34.50 -38.51
N ALA A 737 23.74 35.64 -38.28
CA ALA A 737 23.91 36.85 -39.11
C ALA A 737 25.22 37.65 -38.84
N SER A 738 25.81 37.46 -37.66
CA SER A 738 27.08 38.12 -37.27
C SER A 738 28.34 37.38 -37.73
N ASN A 739 28.20 36.27 -38.43
CA ASN A 739 29.25 35.45 -39.08
C ASN A 739 29.16 35.52 -40.59
#